data_4b5de247be6f1d1869d6b0ea0b236e02
#
_entry.id   4b5de247be6f1d1869d6b0ea0b236e02
#
_cell.length_a   1.000
_cell.length_b   1.000
_cell.length_c   1.000
_cell.angle_alpha   90.00
_cell.angle_beta   90.00
_cell.angle_gamma   90.00
#
_symmetry.space_group_name_H-M   'P 1'
#
loop_
_entity.id
_entity.type
_entity.pdbx_description
1 polymer ?
#
loop_
_entity_poly.entity_id
_entity_poly.type
_entity_poly.pdbx_seq_one_letter_code
_entity_poly.pdbx_strand_id
1 'polypeptide(L)'
;MDKMTYSRRRFLRDSTLLALSAPFWTSAHAATPLAPASAYAGESAPQVGLRWLDGQRPLAFTGVTWGVPWPQGAVRNDSGFQLHDAQQRAYDLQSWPLARWPDGSIKWSAHALGGDIPPEDGLTLRPTAKAEEPSGSGMVSEHDHGWTVDTGRIRCVIPRSGSRLIEEIWRDNRLALTNGRLVLRMQRGAETDSTLTQDAYQGVLDTVTVEQSGPQRTVIALRGKHHAQQQGVAHIPFIIRLYSYANTDSLRVIHSLIYDNDDDLLSLKGLGLAFDVPLQGELHDRHVRFVSDQGGLFREAVRGLSGLRRDPGAAVIAAQLAGQATPPIADFSPEVGKRLDYIPAFGSYRLTQHHPDGFQIHKRTAAGQGWLLSATGDRAAGVGYLGTPTGGVAFGLRNFWQSYPASLEIDNAHTDVATVTLWLWSPWAEPMDMRFYHDGLGQDTHEKQREGLAITYEDYEPGFGSAVGVARTSELFIDVLPATPDAENLVNRARRMQQPPLLVADAQDLHRAQAFGPLWAPASSSATTPGRIRLEKQLDAYFDIYQQEVEQRKWYGFWDFGDVMHTYDSDRHVWRYDVGGYAWDNSELSTDLWLWYYFLHSGRAEAFRMAEAMTRHTGEVDVHHLGQFSPLGSRHNVRHWGDSAKQLRISTVANRRFLYYLTADERIGDLMDEQIEALRTLGTVLPGRKIGQTSPTDPHHVSLSFGTDWGAVAAAWLTAWERHGDPAMRERLLTSMQTIAAQPHGFFTGGSAIDPDTGSIELAPPDQVEISHLSAVFGLTEICSELVEALPDPAFTRAWLDYCRLYNDPAALSAAVGKTVKKLNLAQGHARLTAFAARRLNDRTLAQRAWAEFTAGSGGIAHPTLEQRRLTPPTVLYPINEALIDSTIDKHSGSTAAANLATNAVAQWGLTAIALLALLDDIPSS
;
A
#
# COMPACT_ATOMS: atom_id res chain seq x y z
N MET A 1 25.08 -33.02 18.87
CA MET A 1 25.07 -32.63 17.45
C MET A 1 23.86 -33.29 16.80
N ASP A 2 22.70 -32.77 17.12
CA ASP A 2 21.47 -33.23 16.47
C ASP A 2 20.81 -32.03 15.81
N LYS A 3 20.76 -32.08 14.49
CA LYS A 3 20.08 -31.09 13.65
C LYS A 3 18.58 -31.25 13.87
N MET A 4 17.93 -30.36 14.59
CA MET A 4 16.48 -30.22 14.57
C MET A 4 16.07 -29.65 13.21
N THR A 5 15.72 -30.53 12.31
CA THR A 5 15.00 -30.21 11.09
C THR A 5 13.55 -29.85 11.44
N TYR A 6 13.20 -28.59 11.33
CA TYR A 6 11.79 -28.15 11.40
C TYR A 6 11.04 -28.75 10.22
N SER A 7 10.14 -29.65 10.51
CA SER A 7 9.38 -30.41 9.51
C SER A 7 8.32 -29.54 8.83
N ARG A 8 8.39 -29.43 7.50
CA ARG A 8 7.39 -28.83 6.59
C ARG A 8 5.92 -29.26 6.88
N ARG A 9 5.74 -30.39 7.55
CA ARG A 9 4.38 -30.90 7.93
C ARG A 9 3.74 -30.09 9.06
N ARG A 10 4.47 -29.37 9.88
CA ARG A 10 3.89 -28.58 10.98
C ARG A 10 3.34 -27.26 10.48
N PHE A 11 4.03 -26.60 9.56
CA PHE A 11 3.57 -25.36 8.94
C PHE A 11 2.25 -25.56 8.13
N LEU A 12 2.14 -26.66 7.37
CA LEU A 12 0.90 -27.00 6.64
C LEU A 12 -0.23 -27.43 7.56
N ARG A 13 0.06 -27.96 8.75
CA ARG A 13 -0.95 -28.40 9.72
C ARG A 13 -1.55 -27.20 10.49
N ASP A 14 -0.74 -26.19 10.77
CA ASP A 14 -1.19 -25.00 11.49
C ASP A 14 -1.94 -24.04 10.54
N SER A 15 -1.58 -24.01 9.25
CA SER A 15 -2.33 -23.27 8.22
C SER A 15 -3.68 -23.89 7.86
N THR A 16 -3.85 -25.20 8.07
CA THR A 16 -5.14 -25.92 7.81
C THR A 16 -6.12 -25.80 8.97
N LEU A 17 -5.67 -25.42 10.17
CA LEU A 17 -6.56 -25.25 11.33
C LEU A 17 -7.31 -23.91 11.31
N LEU A 18 -6.87 -22.93 10.51
CA LEU A 18 -7.60 -21.67 10.31
C LEU A 18 -8.75 -21.76 9.28
N ALA A 19 -8.85 -22.86 8.54
CA ALA A 19 -9.88 -23.05 7.50
C ALA A 19 -11.12 -23.83 7.95
N LEU A 20 -11.23 -24.23 9.22
CA LEU A 20 -12.34 -25.09 9.71
C LEU A 20 -13.12 -24.52 10.90
N SER A 21 -13.19 -23.24 11.13
CA SER A 21 -14.08 -22.65 12.12
C SER A 21 -15.18 -21.78 11.48
N ALA A 22 -16.15 -22.41 10.84
CA ALA A 22 -17.48 -21.83 10.73
C ALA A 22 -18.19 -22.04 12.08
N PRO A 23 -18.67 -21.01 12.76
CA PRO A 23 -19.31 -21.18 14.06
C PRO A 23 -20.77 -21.62 13.91
N PHE A 24 -21.09 -22.75 14.45
CA PHE A 24 -22.46 -23.04 14.89
C PHE A 24 -22.79 -22.14 16.10
N TRP A 25 -23.75 -21.29 15.93
CA TRP A 25 -24.31 -20.47 17.01
C TRP A 25 -25.29 -21.29 17.83
N THR A 26 -24.95 -21.60 19.08
CA THR A 26 -25.96 -21.83 20.14
C THR A 26 -25.41 -21.43 21.51
N SER A 27 -26.21 -20.64 22.19
CA SER A 27 -26.30 -20.41 23.63
C SER A 27 -25.62 -19.19 24.21
N ALA A 28 -26.47 -18.25 24.54
CA ALA A 28 -26.24 -17.03 25.30
C ALA A 28 -25.71 -17.30 26.72
N HIS A 29 -24.69 -16.53 27.12
CA HIS A 29 -24.51 -16.16 28.52
C HIS A 29 -24.68 -14.63 28.61
N ALA A 30 -25.65 -14.24 29.43
CA ALA A 30 -26.02 -12.88 29.66
C ALA A 30 -24.85 -12.10 30.32
N ALA A 31 -24.24 -11.16 29.59
CA ALA A 31 -23.42 -10.15 30.19
C ALA A 31 -24.32 -9.03 30.76
N THR A 32 -24.03 -8.60 31.95
CA THR A 32 -24.71 -7.52 32.64
C THR A 32 -24.63 -6.23 31.80
N PRO A 33 -25.71 -5.50 31.55
CA PRO A 33 -25.67 -4.31 30.73
C PRO A 33 -24.96 -3.17 31.48
N LEU A 34 -23.89 -2.66 30.90
CA LEU A 34 -23.37 -1.35 31.23
C LEU A 34 -24.35 -0.29 30.75
N ALA A 35 -24.49 0.79 31.54
CA ALA A 35 -25.49 1.83 31.36
C ALA A 35 -25.54 2.40 29.93
N PRO A 36 -26.70 2.77 29.40
CA PRO A 36 -26.86 3.22 28.03
C PRO A 36 -26.19 4.58 27.85
N ALA A 37 -25.34 4.67 26.81
CA ALA A 37 -24.84 5.93 26.27
C ALA A 37 -26.02 6.70 25.66
N SER A 38 -26.62 7.63 26.42
CA SER A 38 -27.70 8.52 25.98
C SER A 38 -27.09 9.84 25.48
N ALA A 39 -26.44 9.85 24.33
CA ALA A 39 -25.97 11.09 23.74
C ALA A 39 -26.62 11.41 22.36
N TYR A 40 -27.38 10.49 21.79
CA TYR A 40 -28.02 10.70 20.48
C TYR A 40 -29.55 10.55 20.44
N ALA A 41 -30.22 10.56 21.57
CA ALA A 41 -31.67 10.54 21.62
C ALA A 41 -32.24 11.95 21.30
N GLY A 42 -32.24 12.32 20.02
CA GLY A 42 -32.87 13.57 19.57
C GLY A 42 -32.40 14.18 18.27
N GLU A 43 -31.32 13.66 17.68
CA GLU A 43 -30.88 14.11 16.36
C GLU A 43 -31.36 13.17 15.24
N SER A 44 -31.61 13.73 14.04
CA SER A 44 -31.90 12.96 12.82
C SER A 44 -30.87 11.86 12.64
N ALA A 45 -31.28 10.68 12.09
CA ALA A 45 -30.38 9.55 11.85
C ALA A 45 -29.07 10.03 11.23
N PRO A 46 -27.90 9.55 11.70
CA PRO A 46 -26.61 10.03 11.22
C PRO A 46 -26.52 9.81 9.71
N GLN A 47 -25.97 10.77 9.01
CA GLN A 47 -25.72 10.69 7.58
C GLN A 47 -24.32 11.17 7.27
N VAL A 48 -23.68 10.63 6.21
CA VAL A 48 -22.34 10.99 5.78
C VAL A 48 -22.38 11.43 4.32
N GLY A 49 -21.84 12.63 4.07
CA GLY A 49 -21.59 13.12 2.72
C GLY A 49 -20.42 12.37 2.09
N LEU A 50 -20.54 11.99 0.82
CA LEU A 50 -19.48 11.32 0.07
C LEU A 50 -19.10 12.14 -1.17
N ARG A 51 -17.81 12.16 -1.45
CA ARG A 51 -17.27 12.78 -2.67
C ARG A 51 -16.33 11.81 -3.38
N TRP A 52 -16.15 11.98 -4.66
CA TRP A 52 -15.07 11.34 -5.37
C TRP A 52 -13.73 11.87 -4.90
N LEU A 53 -12.76 10.98 -4.69
CA LEU A 53 -11.41 11.34 -4.22
C LEU A 53 -10.79 12.43 -5.10
N ASP A 54 -10.88 12.29 -6.43
CA ASP A 54 -10.30 13.21 -7.41
C ASP A 54 -11.18 14.46 -7.66
N GLY A 55 -12.20 14.69 -6.83
CA GLY A 55 -13.08 15.86 -6.87
C GLY A 55 -14.09 15.89 -8.02
N GLN A 56 -14.12 14.87 -8.86
CA GLN A 56 -15.04 14.77 -9.99
C GLN A 56 -15.42 13.32 -10.28
N ARG A 57 -16.59 13.15 -10.86
CA ARG A 57 -17.12 11.87 -11.33
C ARG A 57 -16.18 11.23 -12.37
N PRO A 58 -15.84 9.92 -12.23
CA PRO A 58 -14.96 9.24 -13.19
C PRO A 58 -15.60 9.10 -14.58
N LEU A 59 -14.79 9.25 -15.63
CA LEU A 59 -15.24 9.11 -17.03
C LEU A 59 -15.44 7.64 -17.45
N ALA A 60 -14.76 6.70 -16.79
CA ALA A 60 -14.97 5.27 -16.93
C ALA A 60 -15.14 4.64 -15.54
N PHE A 61 -16.07 3.72 -15.41
CA PHE A 61 -16.43 3.11 -14.15
C PHE A 61 -16.65 1.61 -14.30
N THR A 62 -16.21 0.84 -13.31
CA THR A 62 -16.41 -0.61 -13.26
C THR A 62 -16.59 -1.07 -11.81
N GLY A 63 -17.36 -0.31 -11.06
CA GLY A 63 -17.58 -0.53 -9.63
C GLY A 63 -16.56 0.16 -8.74
N VAL A 64 -16.92 0.28 -7.46
CA VAL A 64 -16.09 0.92 -6.41
C VAL A 64 -16.34 0.27 -5.06
N THR A 65 -15.30 0.24 -4.22
CA THR A 65 -15.38 -0.15 -2.79
C THR A 65 -14.74 0.94 -1.96
N TRP A 66 -15.37 1.31 -0.83
CA TRP A 66 -14.86 2.33 0.08
C TRP A 66 -15.30 2.06 1.52
N GLY A 67 -14.64 2.72 2.48
CA GLY A 67 -15.00 2.66 3.88
C GLY A 67 -15.52 3.98 4.42
N VAL A 68 -16.40 3.91 5.42
CA VAL A 68 -17.03 5.06 6.09
C VAL A 68 -16.97 4.87 7.60
N PRO A 69 -16.44 5.87 8.37
CA PRO A 69 -16.43 5.82 9.82
C PRO A 69 -17.72 6.37 10.41
N TRP A 70 -18.04 5.89 11.60
CA TRP A 70 -19.21 6.31 12.38
C TRP A 70 -18.82 6.65 13.82
N PRO A 71 -19.43 7.68 14.43
CA PRO A 71 -19.26 7.96 15.85
C PRO A 71 -19.71 6.78 16.72
N GLN A 72 -19.09 6.61 17.87
CA GLN A 72 -19.47 5.57 18.82
C GLN A 72 -20.96 5.68 19.21
N GLY A 73 -21.66 4.56 19.21
CA GLY A 73 -23.10 4.46 19.52
C GLY A 73 -24.04 4.93 18.40
N ALA A 74 -23.52 5.51 17.30
CA ALA A 74 -24.35 6.12 16.26
C ALA A 74 -25.02 5.09 15.33
N VAL A 75 -24.37 3.96 15.05
CA VAL A 75 -24.86 2.93 14.11
C VAL A 75 -24.79 1.57 14.75
N ARG A 76 -25.93 0.91 14.83
CA ARG A 76 -26.03 -0.43 15.42
C ARG A 76 -25.39 -1.50 14.50
N ASN A 77 -24.92 -2.58 15.10
CA ASN A 77 -24.27 -3.67 14.36
C ASN A 77 -25.20 -4.39 13.34
N ASP A 78 -26.51 -4.34 13.55
CA ASP A 78 -27.53 -4.93 12.67
C ASP A 78 -28.14 -3.91 11.66
N SER A 79 -27.62 -2.69 11.61
CA SER A 79 -28.08 -1.65 10.69
C SER A 79 -27.73 -2.01 9.23
N GLY A 80 -28.63 -1.66 8.30
CA GLY A 80 -28.35 -1.58 6.88
C GLY A 80 -27.89 -0.19 6.49
N PHE A 81 -27.68 0.01 5.17
CA PHE A 81 -27.28 1.29 4.63
C PHE A 81 -27.96 1.56 3.29
N GLN A 82 -28.21 2.84 3.01
CA GLN A 82 -28.74 3.31 1.74
C GLN A 82 -27.89 4.46 1.23
N LEU A 83 -27.58 4.44 -0.08
CA LEU A 83 -26.86 5.48 -0.79
C LEU A 83 -27.84 6.24 -1.69
N HIS A 84 -27.84 7.56 -1.59
CA HIS A 84 -28.68 8.44 -2.40
C HIS A 84 -27.83 9.57 -3.01
N ASP A 85 -28.22 10.01 -4.22
CA ASP A 85 -27.67 11.24 -4.80
C ASP A 85 -28.46 12.49 -4.34
N ALA A 86 -28.06 13.66 -4.86
CA ALA A 86 -28.73 14.93 -4.57
C ALA A 86 -30.20 14.96 -5.06
N GLN A 87 -30.57 14.13 -6.03
CA GLN A 87 -31.93 13.97 -6.55
C GLN A 87 -32.71 12.90 -5.79
N GLN A 88 -32.18 12.35 -4.70
CA GLN A 88 -32.78 11.27 -3.90
C GLN A 88 -32.98 9.95 -4.66
N ARG A 89 -32.23 9.70 -5.74
CA ARG A 89 -32.19 8.37 -6.37
C ARG A 89 -31.38 7.45 -5.48
N ALA A 90 -31.95 6.27 -5.20
CA ALA A 90 -31.26 5.21 -4.45
C ALA A 90 -30.37 4.38 -5.38
N TYR A 91 -29.25 3.90 -4.84
CA TYR A 91 -28.33 2.99 -5.52
C TYR A 91 -28.25 1.66 -4.76
N ASP A 92 -28.26 0.56 -5.49
CA ASP A 92 -28.09 -0.78 -4.92
C ASP A 92 -26.69 -0.90 -4.28
N LEU A 93 -26.64 -1.25 -3.02
CA LEU A 93 -25.44 -1.21 -2.20
C LEU A 93 -25.20 -2.55 -1.51
N GLN A 94 -23.96 -3.01 -1.50
CA GLN A 94 -23.50 -4.07 -0.63
C GLN A 94 -22.68 -3.46 0.51
N SER A 95 -23.02 -3.80 1.75
CA SER A 95 -22.37 -3.22 2.93
C SER A 95 -22.00 -4.28 3.94
N TRP A 96 -20.88 -4.08 4.65
CA TRP A 96 -20.42 -4.95 5.74
C TRP A 96 -19.62 -4.15 6.78
N PRO A 97 -19.60 -4.55 8.06
CA PRO A 97 -18.78 -3.92 9.07
C PRO A 97 -17.30 -4.25 8.86
N LEU A 98 -16.41 -3.25 8.96
CA LEU A 98 -14.95 -3.42 8.99
C LEU A 98 -14.40 -3.42 10.42
N ALA A 99 -15.00 -2.63 11.30
CA ALA A 99 -14.60 -2.54 12.71
C ALA A 99 -15.77 -2.10 13.59
N ARG A 100 -15.66 -2.41 14.89
CA ARG A 100 -16.65 -2.07 15.91
C ARG A 100 -16.02 -1.28 17.04
N TRP A 101 -16.83 -0.40 17.64
CA TRP A 101 -16.50 0.25 18.89
C TRP A 101 -16.64 -0.72 20.08
N PRO A 102 -16.07 -0.38 21.26
CA PRO A 102 -16.17 -1.20 22.47
C PRO A 102 -17.61 -1.53 22.91
N ASP A 103 -18.57 -0.67 22.56
CA ASP A 103 -20.01 -0.86 22.85
C ASP A 103 -20.72 -1.76 21.83
N GLY A 104 -19.98 -2.28 20.82
CA GLY A 104 -20.50 -3.14 19.76
C GLY A 104 -21.13 -2.39 18.58
N SER A 105 -21.24 -1.05 18.63
CA SER A 105 -21.68 -0.24 17.49
C SER A 105 -20.63 -0.27 16.36
N ILE A 106 -21.06 0.00 15.12
CA ILE A 106 -20.17 0.03 13.97
C ILE A 106 -19.22 1.23 14.09
N LYS A 107 -17.91 1.00 14.07
CA LYS A 107 -16.85 2.01 13.97
C LYS A 107 -16.55 2.36 12.52
N TRP A 108 -16.42 1.32 11.67
CA TRP A 108 -16.19 1.43 10.24
C TRP A 108 -17.10 0.46 9.49
N SER A 109 -17.76 0.93 8.47
CA SER A 109 -18.48 0.12 7.49
C SER A 109 -17.82 0.22 6.13
N ALA A 110 -17.78 -0.90 5.40
CA ALA A 110 -17.40 -0.92 4.00
C ALA A 110 -18.63 -1.01 3.11
N HIS A 111 -18.52 -0.46 1.92
CA HIS A 111 -19.57 -0.40 0.93
C HIS A 111 -19.02 -0.73 -0.45
N ALA A 112 -19.80 -1.41 -1.26
CA ALA A 112 -19.49 -1.68 -2.65
C ALA A 112 -20.68 -1.38 -3.54
N LEU A 113 -20.38 -0.79 -4.69
CA LEU A 113 -21.33 -0.45 -5.75
C LEU A 113 -20.80 -0.97 -7.07
N GLY A 114 -21.60 -1.76 -7.76
CA GLY A 114 -21.33 -2.22 -9.12
C GLY A 114 -21.87 -1.27 -10.21
N GLY A 115 -21.68 -1.64 -11.46
CA GLY A 115 -22.17 -0.92 -12.64
C GLY A 115 -21.09 -0.38 -13.54
N ASP A 116 -21.50 0.04 -14.72
CA ASP A 116 -20.66 0.66 -15.75
C ASP A 116 -20.89 2.18 -15.87
N ILE A 117 -21.82 2.71 -15.07
CA ILE A 117 -22.12 4.14 -14.97
C ILE A 117 -21.89 4.58 -13.53
N PRO A 118 -20.97 5.52 -13.28
CA PRO A 118 -20.75 6.03 -11.96
C PRO A 118 -21.95 6.82 -11.43
N PRO A 119 -22.26 6.77 -10.13
CA PRO A 119 -23.29 7.60 -9.53
C PRO A 119 -22.99 9.10 -9.70
N GLU A 120 -24.05 9.90 -9.63
CA GLU A 120 -23.94 11.36 -9.68
C GLU A 120 -23.20 11.91 -8.43
N ASP A 121 -22.81 13.18 -8.48
CA ASP A 121 -22.19 13.87 -7.35
C ASP A 121 -23.21 14.19 -6.22
N GLY A 122 -22.70 14.57 -5.05
CA GLY A 122 -23.55 14.91 -3.90
C GLY A 122 -24.19 13.69 -3.25
N LEU A 123 -23.42 12.62 -3.18
CA LEU A 123 -23.85 11.36 -2.56
C LEU A 123 -23.98 11.50 -1.04
N THR A 124 -25.00 10.85 -0.49
CA THR A 124 -25.23 10.75 0.94
C THR A 124 -25.49 9.30 1.33
N LEU A 125 -24.73 8.81 2.30
CA LEU A 125 -24.90 7.49 2.90
C LEU A 125 -25.66 7.61 4.22
N ARG A 126 -26.71 6.80 4.41
CA ARG A 126 -27.54 6.79 5.60
C ARG A 126 -27.69 5.38 6.15
N PRO A 127 -27.54 5.14 7.46
CA PRO A 127 -27.88 3.87 8.06
C PRO A 127 -29.41 3.69 8.10
N THR A 128 -29.85 2.45 7.98
CA THR A 128 -31.25 2.03 8.15
C THR A 128 -31.42 1.22 9.43
N ALA A 129 -32.64 1.09 9.90
CA ALA A 129 -32.94 0.43 11.19
C ALA A 129 -32.51 -1.06 11.21
N LYS A 130 -32.50 -1.70 10.05
CA LYS A 130 -32.11 -3.11 9.90
C LYS A 130 -31.49 -3.30 8.51
N ALA A 131 -30.48 -4.18 8.41
CA ALA A 131 -29.98 -4.62 7.12
C ALA A 131 -31.11 -5.32 6.34
N GLU A 132 -31.34 -4.87 5.12
CA GLU A 132 -32.21 -5.60 4.19
C GLU A 132 -31.47 -6.86 3.75
N GLU A 133 -32.19 -7.99 3.64
CA GLU A 133 -31.60 -9.16 3.01
C GLU A 133 -31.26 -8.79 1.55
N PRO A 134 -30.06 -9.14 1.06
CA PRO A 134 -29.67 -8.80 -0.30
C PRO A 134 -30.72 -9.29 -1.29
N SER A 135 -31.32 -8.41 -2.04
CA SER A 135 -32.22 -8.75 -3.13
C SER A 135 -31.38 -9.32 -4.28
N GLY A 136 -31.27 -10.63 -4.36
CA GLY A 136 -30.60 -11.33 -5.45
C GLY A 136 -29.67 -12.45 -4.98
N SER A 137 -29.47 -13.45 -5.83
CA SER A 137 -28.44 -14.45 -5.69
C SER A 137 -27.07 -13.77 -5.86
N GLY A 138 -26.08 -14.12 -5.04
CA GLY A 138 -24.70 -13.66 -5.24
C GLY A 138 -24.21 -13.99 -6.65
N MET A 139 -23.22 -13.23 -7.12
CA MET A 139 -22.64 -13.43 -8.46
C MET A 139 -21.86 -14.76 -8.61
N VAL A 140 -21.60 -15.48 -7.52
CA VAL A 140 -20.81 -16.72 -7.52
C VAL A 140 -21.71 -17.94 -7.50
N SER A 141 -21.44 -18.87 -8.40
CA SER A 141 -21.98 -20.23 -8.35
C SER A 141 -20.85 -21.26 -8.29
N GLU A 142 -20.97 -22.23 -7.39
CA GLU A 142 -19.99 -23.30 -7.21
C GLU A 142 -20.39 -24.51 -8.07
N HIS A 143 -19.38 -25.20 -8.61
CA HIS A 143 -19.52 -26.46 -9.36
C HIS A 143 -18.34 -27.41 -9.07
N ASP A 144 -18.40 -28.64 -9.56
CA ASP A 144 -17.41 -29.69 -9.26
C ASP A 144 -15.96 -29.28 -9.56
N HIS A 145 -15.75 -28.48 -10.59
CA HIS A 145 -14.41 -28.08 -11.05
C HIS A 145 -13.96 -26.70 -10.56
N GLY A 146 -14.82 -25.94 -9.88
CA GLY A 146 -14.47 -24.59 -9.42
C GLY A 146 -15.69 -23.69 -9.20
N TRP A 147 -15.54 -22.44 -9.61
CA TRP A 147 -16.55 -21.41 -9.44
C TRP A 147 -16.80 -20.66 -10.76
N THR A 148 -18.02 -20.26 -10.95
CA THR A 148 -18.37 -19.29 -11.99
C THR A 148 -18.80 -17.99 -11.33
N VAL A 149 -18.20 -16.89 -11.74
CA VAL A 149 -18.60 -15.52 -11.38
C VAL A 149 -19.33 -14.92 -12.57
N ASP A 150 -20.60 -14.56 -12.38
CA ASP A 150 -21.41 -13.90 -13.39
C ASP A 150 -21.73 -12.46 -12.93
N THR A 151 -21.15 -11.48 -13.64
CA THR A 151 -21.39 -10.05 -13.34
C THR A 151 -22.64 -9.51 -13.99
N GLY A 152 -23.31 -10.29 -14.84
CA GLY A 152 -24.37 -9.82 -15.74
C GLY A 152 -23.86 -9.26 -17.08
N ARG A 153 -22.54 -9.02 -17.22
CA ARG A 153 -21.87 -8.62 -18.47
C ARG A 153 -20.86 -9.64 -18.95
N ILE A 154 -20.12 -10.21 -18.00
CA ILE A 154 -19.14 -11.27 -18.26
C ILE A 154 -19.36 -12.42 -17.29
N ARG A 155 -18.98 -13.60 -17.74
CA ARG A 155 -18.96 -14.83 -16.95
C ARG A 155 -17.52 -15.34 -16.91
N CYS A 156 -16.95 -15.41 -15.71
CA CYS A 156 -15.56 -15.85 -15.45
C CYS A 156 -15.60 -17.22 -14.76
N VAL A 157 -14.86 -18.19 -15.28
CA VAL A 157 -14.70 -19.54 -14.71
C VAL A 157 -13.35 -19.63 -14.03
N ILE A 158 -13.36 -20.00 -12.75
CA ILE A 158 -12.19 -20.06 -11.86
C ILE A 158 -12.03 -21.52 -11.39
N PRO A 159 -10.91 -22.19 -11.68
CA PRO A 159 -10.73 -23.59 -11.31
C PRO A 159 -10.38 -23.75 -9.81
N ARG A 160 -10.63 -24.95 -9.24
CA ARG A 160 -10.26 -25.27 -7.84
C ARG A 160 -8.77 -25.51 -7.64
N SER A 161 -8.08 -25.93 -8.67
CA SER A 161 -6.67 -26.37 -8.60
C SER A 161 -6.04 -26.35 -9.98
N GLY A 162 -4.76 -26.62 -10.02
CA GLY A 162 -4.00 -26.67 -11.26
C GLY A 162 -3.19 -25.40 -11.50
N SER A 163 -2.81 -25.17 -12.73
CA SER A 163 -1.93 -24.05 -13.10
C SER A 163 -2.65 -22.86 -13.75
N ARG A 164 -3.94 -22.98 -13.93
CA ARG A 164 -4.76 -21.87 -14.44
C ARG A 164 -5.38 -21.09 -13.28
N LEU A 165 -5.33 -19.77 -13.34
CA LEU A 165 -6.02 -18.87 -12.42
C LEU A 165 -7.43 -18.57 -12.90
N ILE A 166 -7.58 -18.47 -14.22
CA ILE A 166 -8.82 -18.23 -14.95
C ILE A 166 -8.87 -19.25 -16.05
N GLU A 167 -9.92 -20.07 -16.05
CA GLU A 167 -10.16 -21.04 -17.11
C GLU A 167 -10.63 -20.35 -18.39
N GLU A 168 -11.72 -19.58 -18.25
CA GLU A 168 -12.42 -18.92 -19.34
C GLU A 168 -13.09 -17.62 -18.88
N ILE A 169 -13.17 -16.62 -19.76
CA ILE A 169 -14.08 -15.48 -19.62
C ILE A 169 -14.94 -15.38 -20.89
N TRP A 170 -16.23 -15.31 -20.67
CA TRP A 170 -17.26 -15.18 -21.70
C TRP A 170 -17.97 -13.83 -21.63
N ARG A 171 -18.33 -13.29 -22.79
CA ARG A 171 -19.23 -12.15 -22.95
C ARG A 171 -20.22 -12.44 -24.08
N ASP A 172 -21.51 -12.25 -23.85
CA ASP A 172 -22.57 -12.43 -24.88
C ASP A 172 -22.43 -13.76 -25.64
N ASN A 173 -22.21 -14.86 -24.93
CA ASN A 173 -21.90 -16.21 -25.48
C ASN A 173 -20.65 -16.31 -26.35
N ARG A 174 -19.81 -15.29 -26.42
CA ARG A 174 -18.50 -15.30 -27.07
C ARG A 174 -17.40 -15.54 -26.04
N LEU A 175 -16.58 -16.56 -26.32
CA LEU A 175 -15.35 -16.79 -25.55
C LEU A 175 -14.37 -15.66 -25.85
N ALA A 176 -14.00 -14.91 -24.84
CA ALA A 176 -13.15 -13.73 -24.97
C ALA A 176 -11.71 -13.96 -24.50
N LEU A 177 -11.55 -14.81 -23.50
CA LEU A 177 -10.25 -15.11 -22.89
C LEU A 177 -10.24 -16.53 -22.34
N THR A 178 -9.08 -17.21 -22.47
CA THR A 178 -8.85 -18.52 -21.87
C THR A 178 -7.47 -18.60 -21.22
N ASN A 179 -7.26 -19.65 -20.42
CA ASN A 179 -5.93 -20.07 -19.97
C ASN A 179 -5.16 -18.96 -19.25
N GLY A 180 -5.84 -18.19 -18.37
CA GLY A 180 -5.18 -17.22 -17.52
C GLY A 180 -4.22 -17.92 -16.55
N ARG A 181 -2.93 -17.57 -16.59
CA ARG A 181 -1.86 -18.26 -15.85
C ARG A 181 -0.74 -17.32 -15.43
N LEU A 182 -0.09 -17.60 -14.30
CA LEU A 182 1.17 -16.95 -13.95
C LEU A 182 2.34 -17.61 -14.68
N VAL A 183 3.27 -16.76 -15.09
CA VAL A 183 4.52 -17.16 -15.74
C VAL A 183 5.69 -16.54 -14.98
N LEU A 184 6.69 -17.38 -14.66
CA LEU A 184 7.92 -16.97 -14.01
C LEU A 184 9.10 -17.51 -14.80
N ARG A 185 10.14 -16.69 -14.99
CA ARG A 185 11.44 -17.09 -15.53
C ARG A 185 12.49 -16.85 -14.46
N MET A 186 13.27 -17.87 -14.16
CA MET A 186 14.43 -17.77 -13.27
C MET A 186 15.68 -17.95 -14.10
N GLN A 187 16.73 -17.22 -13.72
CA GLN A 187 18.04 -17.30 -14.38
C GLN A 187 19.09 -17.68 -13.34
N ARG A 188 19.92 -18.65 -13.69
CA ARG A 188 21.09 -19.05 -12.89
C ARG A 188 22.36 -18.60 -13.60
N GLY A 189 23.22 -17.89 -12.87
CA GLY A 189 24.46 -17.32 -13.37
C GLY A 189 24.32 -15.93 -13.98
N ALA A 190 25.45 -15.24 -14.14
CA ALA A 190 25.53 -13.93 -14.76
C ALA A 190 25.39 -14.01 -16.29
N GLU A 191 24.97 -12.96 -16.96
CA GLU A 191 24.84 -12.92 -18.44
C GLU A 191 26.16 -13.16 -19.17
N THR A 192 27.28 -12.86 -18.51
CA THR A 192 28.64 -13.12 -19.02
C THR A 192 29.13 -14.53 -18.75
N ASP A 193 28.35 -15.34 -18.02
CA ASP A 193 28.77 -16.70 -17.66
C ASP A 193 28.44 -17.70 -18.77
N SER A 194 29.39 -18.54 -19.12
CA SER A 194 29.21 -19.63 -20.10
C SER A 194 28.25 -20.74 -19.61
N THR A 195 27.91 -20.73 -18.32
CA THR A 195 27.01 -21.71 -17.68
C THR A 195 25.63 -21.14 -17.42
N LEU A 196 25.29 -19.96 -17.97
CA LEU A 196 23.98 -19.35 -17.82
C LEU A 196 22.85 -20.29 -18.26
N THR A 197 21.90 -20.51 -17.37
CA THR A 197 20.66 -21.24 -17.68
C THR A 197 19.44 -20.40 -17.34
N GLN A 198 18.37 -20.59 -18.09
CA GLN A 198 17.08 -19.99 -17.81
C GLN A 198 16.00 -21.06 -17.79
N ASP A 199 15.25 -21.11 -16.70
CA ASP A 199 14.18 -22.06 -16.48
C ASP A 199 12.81 -21.37 -16.43
N ALA A 200 11.81 -21.99 -17.06
CA ALA A 200 10.43 -21.54 -17.02
C ALA A 200 9.67 -22.24 -15.87
N TYR A 201 8.92 -21.46 -15.15
CA TYR A 201 8.05 -21.87 -14.05
C TYR A 201 6.62 -21.45 -14.35
N GLN A 202 5.67 -22.16 -13.81
CA GLN A 202 4.26 -21.86 -13.92
C GLN A 202 3.62 -21.82 -12.53
N GLY A 203 2.74 -20.85 -12.28
CA GLY A 203 1.96 -20.79 -11.05
C GLY A 203 1.07 -22.04 -10.91
N VAL A 204 1.07 -22.63 -9.73
CA VAL A 204 0.20 -23.76 -9.36
C VAL A 204 -0.58 -23.39 -8.12
N LEU A 205 -1.89 -23.63 -8.17
CA LEU A 205 -2.82 -23.29 -7.08
C LEU A 205 -2.76 -24.35 -5.97
N ASP A 206 -2.51 -23.90 -4.74
CA ASP A 206 -2.62 -24.70 -3.52
C ASP A 206 -4.04 -24.61 -2.95
N THR A 207 -4.61 -23.39 -2.91
CA THR A 207 -5.94 -23.13 -2.38
C THR A 207 -6.66 -22.05 -3.17
N VAL A 208 -8.00 -22.21 -3.27
CA VAL A 208 -8.89 -21.16 -3.80
C VAL A 208 -10.04 -20.98 -2.82
N THR A 209 -10.29 -19.72 -2.42
CA THR A 209 -11.29 -19.39 -1.40
C THR A 209 -12.17 -18.24 -1.88
N VAL A 210 -13.48 -18.39 -1.77
CA VAL A 210 -14.42 -17.28 -1.93
C VAL A 210 -14.42 -16.47 -0.64
N GLU A 211 -13.71 -15.34 -0.61
CA GLU A 211 -13.62 -14.49 0.58
C GLU A 211 -14.88 -13.62 0.74
N GLN A 212 -15.49 -13.23 -0.38
CA GLN A 212 -16.74 -12.50 -0.39
C GLN A 212 -17.61 -12.92 -1.59
N SER A 213 -18.88 -13.16 -1.35
CA SER A 213 -19.89 -13.40 -2.39
C SER A 213 -21.11 -12.56 -2.07
N GLY A 214 -21.33 -11.52 -2.85
CA GLY A 214 -22.45 -10.61 -2.64
C GLY A 214 -23.08 -10.15 -3.96
N PRO A 215 -24.16 -9.37 -3.89
CA PRO A 215 -24.88 -8.93 -5.08
C PRO A 215 -24.18 -7.81 -5.86
N GLN A 216 -23.26 -7.06 -5.23
CA GLN A 216 -22.56 -5.96 -5.88
C GLN A 216 -21.07 -6.23 -6.07
N ARG A 217 -20.45 -7.05 -5.20
CA ARG A 217 -19.03 -7.34 -5.20
C ARG A 217 -18.76 -8.78 -4.83
N THR A 218 -17.78 -9.35 -5.50
CA THR A 218 -17.23 -10.69 -5.21
C THR A 218 -15.72 -10.62 -5.12
N VAL A 219 -15.13 -11.38 -4.18
CA VAL A 219 -13.69 -11.54 -4.01
C VAL A 219 -13.36 -13.02 -3.91
N ILE A 220 -12.46 -13.48 -4.79
CA ILE A 220 -11.93 -14.85 -4.75
C ILE A 220 -10.41 -14.78 -4.60
N ALA A 221 -9.90 -15.41 -3.54
CA ALA A 221 -8.48 -15.51 -3.27
C ALA A 221 -7.91 -16.83 -3.77
N LEU A 222 -6.78 -16.75 -4.47
CA LEU A 222 -6.02 -17.89 -4.97
C LEU A 222 -4.62 -17.82 -4.38
N ARG A 223 -4.16 -18.90 -3.78
CA ARG A 223 -2.81 -18.99 -3.19
C ARG A 223 -2.07 -20.16 -3.82
N GLY A 224 -0.77 -19.99 -4.00
CA GLY A 224 0.07 -21.03 -4.60
C GLY A 224 1.53 -20.63 -4.72
N LYS A 225 2.27 -21.42 -5.48
CA LYS A 225 3.68 -21.20 -5.81
C LYS A 225 3.96 -21.44 -7.29
N HIS A 226 5.09 -20.93 -7.77
CA HIS A 226 5.55 -21.24 -9.11
C HIS A 226 6.38 -22.53 -9.08
N HIS A 227 6.04 -23.48 -9.95
CA HIS A 227 6.71 -24.78 -10.08
C HIS A 227 7.47 -24.84 -11.38
N ALA A 228 8.70 -25.36 -11.33
CA ALA A 228 9.49 -25.65 -12.51
C ALA A 228 8.81 -26.75 -13.34
N GLN A 229 8.80 -26.57 -14.66
CA GLN A 229 8.16 -27.54 -15.55
C GLN A 229 8.88 -28.91 -15.57
N GLN A 230 10.16 -28.98 -15.18
CA GLN A 230 10.99 -30.17 -15.31
C GLN A 230 11.54 -30.76 -13.99
N GLN A 231 11.50 -30.06 -12.84
CA GLN A 231 12.25 -30.52 -11.65
C GLN A 231 11.49 -30.50 -10.31
N GLY A 232 10.22 -30.16 -10.26
CA GLY A 232 9.44 -30.21 -9.03
C GLY A 232 9.84 -29.19 -7.92
N VAL A 233 10.79 -28.30 -8.18
CA VAL A 233 11.18 -27.21 -7.28
C VAL A 233 10.16 -26.08 -7.42
N ALA A 234 9.74 -25.53 -6.30
CA ALA A 234 8.76 -24.44 -6.24
C ALA A 234 9.38 -23.20 -5.60
N HIS A 235 9.20 -22.04 -6.24
CA HIS A 235 9.67 -20.74 -5.78
C HIS A 235 8.58 -19.70 -5.87
N ILE A 236 8.82 -18.55 -5.24
CA ILE A 236 8.01 -17.33 -5.31
C ILE A 236 6.55 -17.65 -5.04
N PRO A 237 6.15 -17.81 -3.77
CA PRO A 237 4.75 -17.88 -3.35
C PRO A 237 3.97 -16.67 -3.85
N PHE A 238 2.71 -16.86 -4.19
CA PHE A 238 1.82 -15.79 -4.59
C PHE A 238 0.48 -15.85 -3.87
N ILE A 239 -0.12 -14.67 -3.73
CA ILE A 239 -1.53 -14.49 -3.35
C ILE A 239 -2.16 -13.65 -4.44
N ILE A 240 -3.24 -14.16 -5.05
CA ILE A 240 -4.02 -13.41 -6.02
C ILE A 240 -5.42 -13.22 -5.49
N ARG A 241 -5.97 -12.02 -5.65
CA ARG A 241 -7.39 -11.76 -5.44
C ARG A 241 -8.04 -11.27 -6.72
N LEU A 242 -9.12 -11.92 -7.08
CA LEU A 242 -9.96 -11.57 -8.23
C LEU A 242 -11.20 -10.83 -7.71
N TYR A 243 -11.34 -9.58 -8.16
CA TYR A 243 -12.48 -8.72 -7.79
C TYR A 243 -13.40 -8.56 -8.99
N SER A 244 -14.67 -8.83 -8.78
CA SER A 244 -15.72 -8.61 -9.78
C SER A 244 -16.83 -7.78 -9.17
N TYR A 245 -17.41 -6.88 -9.96
CA TYR A 245 -18.54 -6.05 -9.57
C TYR A 245 -19.73 -6.32 -10.49
N ALA A 246 -20.94 -6.23 -9.93
CA ALA A 246 -22.18 -6.45 -10.68
C ALA A 246 -22.29 -5.48 -11.86
N ASN A 247 -22.85 -5.96 -12.98
CA ASN A 247 -23.09 -5.20 -14.20
C ASN A 247 -21.83 -4.55 -14.81
N THR A 248 -20.65 -5.16 -14.63
CA THR A 248 -19.39 -4.66 -15.20
C THR A 248 -18.77 -5.65 -16.18
N ASP A 249 -17.97 -5.12 -17.10
CA ASP A 249 -17.20 -5.88 -18.08
C ASP A 249 -15.72 -6.07 -17.66
N SER A 250 -15.39 -5.83 -16.40
CA SER A 250 -14.03 -5.76 -15.87
C SER A 250 -13.80 -6.79 -14.78
N LEU A 251 -12.61 -7.38 -14.80
CA LEU A 251 -12.00 -8.14 -13.72
C LEU A 251 -10.78 -7.37 -13.21
N ARG A 252 -10.73 -7.08 -11.92
CA ARG A 252 -9.57 -6.52 -11.24
C ARG A 252 -8.79 -7.64 -10.57
N VAL A 253 -7.48 -7.68 -10.77
CA VAL A 253 -6.58 -8.70 -10.25
C VAL A 253 -5.54 -8.04 -9.36
N ILE A 254 -5.49 -8.41 -8.10
CA ILE A 254 -4.43 -8.03 -7.17
C ILE A 254 -3.49 -9.22 -7.04
N HIS A 255 -2.23 -9.04 -7.42
CA HIS A 255 -1.19 -10.05 -7.36
C HIS A 255 -0.13 -9.63 -6.35
N SER A 256 0.07 -10.44 -5.31
CA SER A 256 1.14 -10.28 -4.32
C SER A 256 2.13 -11.43 -4.49
N LEU A 257 3.38 -11.11 -4.79
CA LEU A 257 4.48 -12.06 -4.70
C LEU A 257 5.12 -11.98 -3.31
N ILE A 258 5.68 -13.09 -2.83
CA ILE A 258 6.58 -13.11 -1.67
C ILE A 258 7.89 -13.74 -2.12
N TYR A 259 9.00 -13.05 -1.91
CA TYR A 259 10.31 -13.53 -2.33
C TYR A 259 10.82 -14.59 -1.35
N ASP A 260 11.07 -15.82 -1.81
CA ASP A 260 11.50 -16.95 -0.97
C ASP A 260 12.83 -17.57 -1.40
N ASN A 261 13.54 -16.92 -2.32
CA ASN A 261 14.80 -17.44 -2.84
C ASN A 261 16.00 -16.95 -2.00
N ASP A 262 16.79 -17.91 -1.51
CA ASP A 262 18.02 -17.68 -0.75
C ASP A 262 19.30 -18.13 -1.50
N ASP A 263 19.16 -18.50 -2.78
CA ASP A 263 20.28 -18.89 -3.64
C ASP A 263 20.80 -17.64 -4.40
N ASP A 264 21.97 -17.16 -4.01
CA ASP A 264 22.63 -15.98 -4.60
C ASP A 264 22.94 -16.12 -6.11
N LEU A 265 22.92 -17.32 -6.65
CA LEU A 265 23.15 -17.56 -8.06
C LEU A 265 21.86 -17.64 -8.88
N LEU A 266 20.70 -17.64 -8.22
CA LEU A 266 19.40 -17.78 -8.87
C LEU A 266 18.62 -16.46 -8.78
N SER A 267 18.41 -15.79 -9.89
CA SER A 267 17.71 -14.52 -9.99
C SER A 267 16.39 -14.63 -10.72
N LEU A 268 15.42 -13.81 -10.37
CA LEU A 268 14.18 -13.68 -11.12
C LEU A 268 14.45 -12.90 -12.41
N LYS A 269 14.17 -13.50 -13.56
CA LYS A 269 14.37 -12.89 -14.90
C LYS A 269 13.09 -12.38 -15.52
N GLY A 270 11.94 -12.90 -15.14
CA GLY A 270 10.64 -12.40 -15.59
C GLY A 270 9.50 -12.93 -14.75
N LEU A 271 8.53 -12.09 -14.44
CA LEU A 271 7.31 -12.45 -13.72
C LEU A 271 6.11 -11.77 -14.37
N GLY A 272 5.06 -12.52 -14.67
CA GLY A 272 3.88 -11.94 -15.33
C GLY A 272 2.63 -12.79 -15.25
N LEU A 273 1.53 -12.18 -15.73
CA LEU A 273 0.24 -12.81 -15.98
C LEU A 273 0.04 -12.96 -17.48
N ALA A 274 -0.18 -14.17 -17.94
CA ALA A 274 -0.44 -14.48 -19.35
C ALA A 274 -1.85 -15.05 -19.52
N PHE A 275 -2.47 -14.78 -20.67
CA PHE A 275 -3.75 -15.38 -21.08
C PHE A 275 -3.86 -15.44 -22.60
N ASP A 276 -4.74 -16.29 -23.09
CA ASP A 276 -4.97 -16.51 -24.49
C ASP A 276 -6.27 -15.84 -24.94
N VAL A 277 -6.22 -15.13 -26.07
CA VAL A 277 -7.35 -14.40 -26.67
C VAL A 277 -7.73 -15.07 -27.99
N PRO A 278 -8.91 -15.73 -28.07
CA PRO A 278 -9.45 -16.23 -29.33
C PRO A 278 -9.76 -15.09 -30.29
N LEU A 279 -9.22 -15.11 -31.48
CA LEU A 279 -9.40 -14.11 -32.52
C LEU A 279 -10.15 -14.71 -33.71
N GLN A 280 -11.20 -14.03 -34.12
CA GLN A 280 -11.98 -14.38 -35.30
C GLN A 280 -11.91 -13.25 -36.33
N GLY A 281 -12.26 -13.55 -37.58
CA GLY A 281 -12.31 -12.55 -38.66
C GLY A 281 -10.96 -12.35 -39.36
N GLU A 282 -11.00 -11.43 -40.29
CA GLU A 282 -9.86 -11.15 -41.18
C GLU A 282 -8.72 -10.45 -40.46
N LEU A 283 -7.47 -10.68 -40.88
CA LEU A 283 -6.29 -10.08 -40.28
C LEU A 283 -6.28 -8.55 -40.33
N HIS A 284 -6.95 -7.95 -41.29
CA HIS A 284 -7.08 -6.49 -41.42
C HIS A 284 -8.15 -5.89 -40.54
N ASP A 285 -8.99 -6.71 -39.90
CA ASP A 285 -9.96 -6.31 -38.87
C ASP A 285 -9.50 -6.64 -37.45
N ARG A 286 -8.29 -7.19 -37.26
CA ARG A 286 -7.70 -7.42 -35.94
C ARG A 286 -6.89 -6.21 -35.53
N HIS A 287 -7.17 -5.63 -34.36
CA HIS A 287 -6.60 -4.39 -33.89
C HIS A 287 -5.78 -4.54 -32.63
N VAL A 288 -4.62 -3.89 -32.63
CA VAL A 288 -3.73 -3.75 -31.47
C VAL A 288 -3.64 -2.27 -31.08
N ARG A 289 -3.73 -1.96 -29.80
CA ARG A 289 -3.61 -0.60 -29.29
C ARG A 289 -2.79 -0.58 -27.99
N PHE A 290 -2.01 0.51 -27.79
CA PHE A 290 -1.35 0.84 -26.54
C PHE A 290 -1.53 2.32 -26.21
N VAL A 291 -1.64 2.64 -24.92
CA VAL A 291 -1.93 4.00 -24.43
C VAL A 291 -0.71 4.56 -23.70
N SER A 292 -0.35 5.83 -23.98
CA SER A 292 0.60 6.60 -23.17
C SER A 292 -0.09 7.26 -21.97
N ASP A 293 0.67 7.67 -20.96
CA ASP A 293 0.15 8.33 -19.77
C ASP A 293 -0.54 9.68 -20.08
N GLN A 294 -0.08 10.37 -21.12
CA GLN A 294 -0.67 11.63 -21.60
C GLN A 294 -1.88 11.42 -22.53
N GLY A 295 -2.39 10.20 -22.64
CA GLY A 295 -3.54 9.87 -23.49
C GLY A 295 -3.21 9.74 -24.98
N GLY A 296 -1.95 9.67 -25.37
CA GLY A 296 -1.51 9.29 -26.70
C GLY A 296 -1.85 7.83 -26.98
N LEU A 297 -2.20 7.52 -28.23
CA LEU A 297 -2.64 6.20 -28.66
C LEU A 297 -1.80 5.67 -29.82
N PHE A 298 -1.07 4.58 -29.59
CA PHE A 298 -0.58 3.71 -30.65
C PHE A 298 -1.74 2.81 -31.10
N ARG A 299 -2.00 2.75 -32.42
CA ARG A 299 -3.05 1.90 -32.99
C ARG A 299 -2.62 1.33 -34.33
N GLU A 300 -2.76 0.02 -34.48
CA GLU A 300 -2.52 -0.66 -35.76
C GLU A 300 -3.50 -1.82 -35.95
N ALA A 301 -3.74 -2.17 -37.22
CA ALA A 301 -4.32 -3.44 -37.57
C ALA A 301 -3.20 -4.47 -37.79
N VAL A 302 -3.44 -5.74 -37.48
CA VAL A 302 -2.51 -6.84 -37.69
C VAL A 302 -2.03 -6.90 -39.15
N ARG A 303 -2.94 -6.59 -40.10
CA ARG A 303 -2.62 -6.37 -41.51
C ARG A 303 -3.11 -4.97 -41.90
N GLY A 304 -2.18 -4.03 -42.07
CA GLY A 304 -2.53 -2.64 -42.44
C GLY A 304 -2.92 -2.50 -43.90
N LEU A 305 -3.99 -1.79 -44.17
CA LEU A 305 -4.52 -1.51 -45.52
C LEU A 305 -4.27 -0.08 -46.00
N SER A 306 -3.79 0.80 -45.11
CA SER A 306 -3.40 2.16 -45.48
C SER A 306 -1.95 2.21 -46.00
N GLY A 307 -1.61 3.22 -46.78
CA GLY A 307 -0.27 3.46 -47.32
C GLY A 307 0.19 2.47 -48.39
N LEU A 308 -0.70 1.65 -48.92
CA LEU A 308 -0.40 0.74 -50.00
C LEU A 308 -0.19 1.52 -51.31
N ARG A 309 0.57 0.96 -52.23
CA ARG A 309 0.79 1.50 -53.59
C ARG A 309 -0.53 1.59 -54.41
N ARG A 310 -1.51 0.72 -54.08
CA ARG A 310 -2.84 0.72 -54.65
C ARG A 310 -3.85 0.96 -53.56
N ASP A 311 -4.83 1.80 -53.84
CA ASP A 311 -5.89 2.15 -52.90
C ASP A 311 -6.90 0.99 -52.76
N PRO A 312 -7.13 0.47 -51.56
CA PRO A 312 -8.16 -0.53 -51.31
C PRO A 312 -9.58 -0.01 -51.40
N GLY A 313 -9.74 1.32 -51.31
CA GLY A 313 -11.00 2.02 -51.23
C GLY A 313 -11.13 2.87 -49.98
N ALA A 314 -11.63 4.10 -50.12
CA ALA A 314 -11.72 5.06 -49.02
C ALA A 314 -12.56 4.54 -47.83
N ALA A 315 -13.64 3.82 -48.09
CA ALA A 315 -14.48 3.21 -47.06
C ALA A 315 -13.77 2.14 -46.27
N VAL A 316 -12.92 1.34 -46.95
CA VAL A 316 -12.09 0.29 -46.32
C VAL A 316 -11.06 0.90 -45.36
N ILE A 317 -10.35 1.93 -45.83
CA ILE A 317 -9.36 2.63 -44.99
C ILE A 317 -10.05 3.30 -43.80
N ALA A 318 -11.15 3.98 -44.00
CA ALA A 318 -11.89 4.66 -42.93
C ALA A 318 -12.39 3.68 -41.86
N ALA A 319 -12.97 2.55 -42.26
CA ALA A 319 -13.45 1.53 -41.35
C ALA A 319 -12.29 0.92 -40.52
N GLN A 320 -11.17 0.55 -41.17
CA GLN A 320 -9.99 0.02 -40.46
C GLN A 320 -9.43 1.03 -39.46
N LEU A 321 -9.26 2.29 -39.84
CA LEU A 321 -8.74 3.33 -38.93
C LEU A 321 -9.69 3.60 -37.78
N ALA A 322 -11.00 3.46 -37.97
CA ALA A 322 -12.00 3.59 -36.91
C ALA A 322 -12.07 2.34 -35.99
N GLY A 323 -11.48 1.20 -36.38
CA GLY A 323 -11.63 -0.08 -35.68
C GLY A 323 -12.97 -0.75 -35.91
N GLN A 324 -13.65 -0.37 -36.99
CA GLN A 324 -14.93 -0.94 -37.45
C GLN A 324 -14.66 -2.09 -38.42
N ALA A 325 -15.68 -2.95 -38.64
CA ALA A 325 -15.61 -3.96 -39.65
C ALA A 325 -15.42 -3.30 -41.03
N THR A 326 -14.40 -3.75 -41.75
CA THR A 326 -14.22 -3.32 -43.16
C THR A 326 -15.34 -3.88 -44.03
N PRO A 327 -15.67 -3.23 -45.16
CA PRO A 327 -16.55 -3.81 -46.16
C PRO A 327 -16.09 -5.23 -46.56
N PRO A 328 -16.99 -6.07 -47.11
CA PRO A 328 -16.62 -7.35 -47.66
C PRO A 328 -15.46 -7.24 -48.67
N ILE A 329 -14.53 -8.19 -48.70
CA ILE A 329 -13.34 -8.19 -49.59
C ILE A 329 -13.75 -7.99 -51.05
N ALA A 330 -14.93 -8.47 -51.45
CA ALA A 330 -15.48 -8.27 -52.80
C ALA A 330 -15.68 -6.80 -53.17
N ASP A 331 -15.87 -5.92 -52.19
CA ASP A 331 -16.07 -4.47 -52.36
C ASP A 331 -14.74 -3.69 -52.35
N PHE A 332 -13.63 -4.35 -52.10
CA PHE A 332 -12.30 -3.74 -52.23
C PHE A 332 -11.95 -3.50 -53.68
N SER A 333 -11.07 -2.54 -53.93
CA SER A 333 -10.48 -2.46 -55.26
C SER A 333 -9.91 -3.83 -55.67
N PRO A 334 -10.21 -4.35 -56.87
CA PRO A 334 -9.82 -5.72 -57.23
C PRO A 334 -8.31 -5.94 -57.24
N GLU A 335 -7.52 -4.87 -57.33
CA GLU A 335 -6.06 -4.94 -57.29
C GLU A 335 -5.52 -5.22 -55.92
N VAL A 336 -6.25 -4.82 -54.87
CA VAL A 336 -5.90 -5.06 -53.45
C VAL A 336 -6.60 -6.33 -52.94
N GLY A 337 -7.92 -6.46 -53.17
CA GLY A 337 -8.72 -7.57 -52.63
C GLY A 337 -8.19 -8.95 -53.02
N LYS A 338 -7.69 -9.09 -54.25
CA LYS A 338 -7.09 -10.36 -54.73
C LYS A 338 -5.66 -10.61 -54.23
N ARG A 339 -5.03 -9.66 -53.49
CA ARG A 339 -3.60 -9.69 -53.19
C ARG A 339 -3.31 -9.37 -51.71
N LEU A 340 -4.30 -9.54 -50.82
CA LEU A 340 -4.16 -9.28 -49.40
C LEU A 340 -2.97 -10.08 -48.77
N ASP A 341 -2.72 -11.29 -49.28
CA ASP A 341 -1.64 -12.14 -48.74
C ASP A 341 -0.24 -11.64 -49.10
N TYR A 342 -0.08 -10.69 -50.01
CA TYR A 342 1.19 -10.01 -50.25
C TYR A 342 1.46 -8.88 -49.23
N ILE A 343 0.49 -8.53 -48.42
CA ILE A 343 0.64 -7.53 -47.37
C ILE A 343 1.05 -8.22 -46.06
N PRO A 344 2.20 -7.85 -45.46
CA PRO A 344 2.64 -8.47 -44.22
C PRO A 344 1.58 -8.32 -43.11
N ALA A 345 1.43 -9.41 -42.34
CA ALA A 345 0.69 -9.40 -41.08
C ALA A 345 1.67 -9.41 -39.92
N PHE A 346 1.49 -8.53 -38.94
CA PHE A 346 2.33 -8.49 -37.76
C PHE A 346 1.70 -9.32 -36.64
N GLY A 347 2.41 -10.38 -36.21
CA GLY A 347 1.90 -11.29 -35.17
C GLY A 347 2.32 -10.97 -33.76
N SER A 348 3.42 -10.20 -33.59
CA SER A 348 3.90 -9.88 -32.24
C SER A 348 4.09 -8.37 -32.06
N TYR A 349 3.71 -7.89 -30.87
CA TYR A 349 3.85 -6.51 -30.43
C TYR A 349 4.37 -6.52 -28.99
N ARG A 350 5.26 -5.57 -28.67
CA ARG A 350 5.84 -5.44 -27.35
C ARG A 350 5.98 -3.97 -26.99
N LEU A 351 5.35 -3.57 -25.87
CA LEU A 351 5.57 -2.29 -25.19
C LEU A 351 6.51 -2.56 -24.02
N THR A 352 7.65 -1.87 -23.94
CA THR A 352 8.61 -1.95 -22.84
C THR A 352 8.80 -0.60 -22.17
N GLN A 353 8.85 -0.59 -20.84
CA GLN A 353 9.19 0.56 -19.99
C GLN A 353 10.26 0.08 -19.01
N HIS A 354 11.55 0.32 -19.31
CA HIS A 354 12.68 -0.18 -18.51
C HIS A 354 13.31 0.89 -17.62
N HIS A 355 12.83 2.10 -17.70
CA HIS A 355 13.15 3.23 -16.83
C HIS A 355 11.98 4.23 -16.83
N PRO A 356 11.93 5.18 -15.88
CA PRO A 356 10.71 5.98 -15.68
C PRO A 356 10.35 6.93 -16.82
N ASP A 357 11.30 7.31 -17.69
CA ASP A 357 11.10 8.33 -18.73
C ASP A 357 11.44 7.79 -20.13
N GLY A 358 11.02 6.60 -20.46
CA GLY A 358 11.22 6.07 -21.80
C GLY A 358 10.54 4.73 -22.04
N PHE A 359 9.59 4.70 -22.96
CA PHE A 359 9.03 3.45 -23.46
C PHE A 359 9.31 3.26 -24.93
N GLN A 360 9.27 2.00 -25.36
CA GLN A 360 9.40 1.60 -26.75
C GLN A 360 8.31 0.60 -27.12
N ILE A 361 7.76 0.74 -28.31
CA ILE A 361 6.87 -0.23 -28.93
C ILE A 361 7.56 -0.87 -30.13
N HIS A 362 7.74 -2.18 -30.09
CA HIS A 362 8.30 -2.98 -31.16
C HIS A 362 7.24 -3.93 -31.72
N LYS A 363 7.36 -4.26 -33.00
CA LYS A 363 6.55 -5.28 -33.67
C LYS A 363 7.37 -6.17 -34.57
N ARG A 364 6.91 -7.39 -34.83
CA ARG A 364 7.47 -8.33 -35.82
C ARG A 364 6.38 -9.19 -36.44
N THR A 365 6.64 -9.74 -37.59
CA THR A 365 5.65 -10.57 -38.31
C THR A 365 5.44 -11.91 -37.63
N ALA A 366 6.51 -12.58 -37.18
CA ALA A 366 6.43 -13.86 -36.49
C ALA A 366 7.64 -14.10 -35.58
N ALA A 367 7.57 -15.11 -34.72
CA ALA A 367 8.69 -15.56 -33.91
C ALA A 367 9.92 -15.89 -34.84
N GLY A 368 11.10 -15.48 -34.36
CA GLY A 368 12.35 -15.62 -35.13
C GLY A 368 12.63 -14.53 -36.17
N GLN A 369 11.64 -13.68 -36.50
CA GLN A 369 11.83 -12.51 -37.35
C GLN A 369 12.34 -11.30 -36.53
N GLY A 370 13.03 -10.35 -37.22
CA GLY A 370 13.57 -9.14 -36.61
C GLY A 370 12.47 -8.21 -36.08
N TRP A 371 12.74 -7.59 -34.97
CA TRP A 371 11.89 -6.55 -34.38
C TRP A 371 12.05 -5.21 -35.10
N LEU A 372 10.95 -4.55 -35.37
CA LEU A 372 10.88 -3.18 -35.88
C LEU A 372 10.44 -2.25 -34.74
N LEU A 373 11.15 -1.16 -34.52
CA LEU A 373 10.72 -0.09 -33.65
C LEU A 373 9.55 0.65 -34.31
N SER A 374 8.41 0.70 -33.65
CA SER A 374 7.17 1.30 -34.18
C SER A 374 6.84 2.64 -33.54
N ALA A 375 7.11 2.79 -32.25
CA ALA A 375 6.87 4.03 -31.53
C ALA A 375 7.74 4.12 -30.27
N THR A 376 7.93 5.35 -29.80
CA THR A 376 8.60 5.68 -28.53
C THR A 376 7.86 6.81 -27.85
N GLY A 377 8.09 6.98 -26.55
CA GLY A 377 7.61 8.10 -25.77
C GLY A 377 8.21 8.08 -24.38
N ASP A 378 7.81 9.01 -23.52
CA ASP A 378 8.36 9.15 -22.18
C ASP A 378 7.75 8.08 -21.25
N ARG A 379 6.42 8.07 -21.08
CA ARG A 379 5.72 7.20 -20.15
C ARG A 379 4.52 6.51 -20.81
N ALA A 380 4.43 5.22 -20.66
CA ALA A 380 3.27 4.45 -21.09
C ALA A 380 2.28 4.32 -19.93
N ALA A 381 0.98 4.38 -20.26
CA ALA A 381 -0.06 4.10 -19.26
C ALA A 381 -0.10 2.62 -18.84
N GLY A 382 0.68 1.73 -19.48
CA GLY A 382 0.64 0.30 -19.17
C GLY A 382 -0.68 -0.35 -19.54
N VAL A 383 -1.37 0.15 -20.57
CA VAL A 383 -2.67 -0.34 -21.03
C VAL A 383 -2.60 -0.67 -22.51
N GLY A 384 -3.10 -1.86 -22.86
CA GLY A 384 -3.21 -2.35 -24.22
C GLY A 384 -4.61 -2.88 -24.55
N TYR A 385 -4.84 -3.13 -25.81
CA TYR A 385 -6.03 -3.76 -26.35
C TYR A 385 -5.67 -4.70 -27.48
N LEU A 386 -6.36 -5.83 -27.54
CA LEU A 386 -6.33 -6.78 -28.65
C LEU A 386 -7.75 -7.26 -28.94
N GLY A 387 -8.19 -7.17 -30.18
CA GLY A 387 -9.52 -7.65 -30.55
C GLY A 387 -9.90 -7.35 -32.00
N THR A 388 -11.18 -7.47 -32.27
CA THR A 388 -11.81 -7.28 -33.57
C THR A 388 -13.02 -6.35 -33.44
N PRO A 389 -13.65 -5.93 -34.53
CA PRO A 389 -14.88 -5.15 -34.46
C PRO A 389 -16.03 -5.85 -33.70
N THR A 390 -15.98 -7.17 -33.52
CA THR A 390 -16.98 -7.96 -32.80
C THR A 390 -16.61 -8.22 -31.33
N GLY A 391 -15.52 -7.62 -30.84
CA GLY A 391 -15.09 -7.64 -29.46
C GLY A 391 -13.63 -8.02 -29.25
N GLY A 392 -13.14 -7.78 -28.04
CA GLY A 392 -11.75 -8.01 -27.66
C GLY A 392 -11.53 -7.81 -26.18
N VAL A 393 -10.26 -7.73 -25.80
CA VAL A 393 -9.82 -7.57 -24.41
C VAL A 393 -8.93 -6.34 -24.31
N ALA A 394 -9.29 -5.39 -23.43
CA ALA A 394 -8.37 -4.39 -22.94
C ALA A 394 -7.75 -4.91 -21.62
N PHE A 395 -6.47 -4.64 -21.43
CA PHE A 395 -5.72 -5.11 -20.28
C PHE A 395 -4.76 -4.02 -19.81
N GLY A 396 -4.48 -4.00 -18.50
CA GLY A 396 -3.63 -2.96 -17.95
C GLY A 396 -2.94 -3.38 -16.67
N LEU A 397 -1.78 -2.77 -16.42
CA LEU A 397 -0.98 -2.84 -15.21
C LEU A 397 -0.92 -1.44 -14.58
N ARG A 398 -1.47 -1.30 -13.36
CA ARG A 398 -1.41 -0.04 -12.61
C ARG A 398 0.03 0.29 -12.21
N ASN A 399 0.36 1.57 -12.19
CA ASN A 399 1.71 2.08 -11.88
C ASN A 399 2.80 1.50 -12.81
N PHE A 400 2.48 1.29 -14.07
CA PHE A 400 3.32 0.60 -15.05
C PHE A 400 4.71 1.23 -15.19
N TRP A 401 4.78 2.52 -15.42
CA TRP A 401 6.05 3.23 -15.58
C TRP A 401 6.73 3.52 -14.24
N GLN A 402 5.94 3.67 -13.16
CA GLN A 402 6.48 3.86 -11.81
C GLN A 402 7.16 2.59 -11.28
N SER A 403 6.63 1.42 -11.61
CA SER A 403 7.15 0.12 -11.15
C SER A 403 8.00 -0.57 -12.23
N TYR A 404 8.76 0.21 -13.00
CA TYR A 404 9.67 -0.37 -13.98
C TYR A 404 10.69 -1.34 -13.33
N PRO A 405 11.23 -2.33 -14.09
CA PRO A 405 11.04 -2.59 -15.50
C PRO A 405 9.81 -3.45 -15.78
N ALA A 406 8.88 -2.93 -16.56
CA ALA A 406 7.64 -3.62 -16.91
C ALA A 406 7.46 -3.71 -18.43
N SER A 407 6.63 -4.66 -18.90
CA SER A 407 6.28 -4.74 -20.32
C SER A 407 4.92 -5.38 -20.56
N LEU A 408 4.30 -5.01 -21.69
CA LEU A 408 3.11 -5.67 -22.23
C LEU A 408 3.50 -6.36 -23.55
N GLU A 409 3.10 -7.60 -23.72
CA GLU A 409 3.45 -8.40 -24.90
C GLU A 409 2.20 -9.04 -25.50
N ILE A 410 2.09 -9.00 -26.82
CA ILE A 410 1.08 -9.69 -27.61
C ILE A 410 1.81 -10.56 -28.61
N ASP A 411 1.56 -11.86 -28.58
CA ASP A 411 2.11 -12.80 -29.54
C ASP A 411 0.99 -13.52 -30.31
N ASN A 412 1.32 -13.94 -31.52
CA ASN A 412 0.45 -14.72 -32.40
C ASN A 412 -0.88 -14.02 -32.79
N ALA A 413 -0.93 -12.67 -32.83
CA ALA A 413 -2.12 -11.91 -33.21
C ALA A 413 -2.60 -12.23 -34.65
N HIS A 414 -1.76 -12.82 -35.48
CA HIS A 414 -2.06 -13.26 -36.86
C HIS A 414 -2.63 -14.68 -36.94
N THR A 415 -2.76 -15.39 -35.82
CA THR A 415 -3.38 -16.72 -35.74
C THR A 415 -4.75 -16.66 -35.05
N ASP A 416 -5.47 -17.79 -34.97
CA ASP A 416 -6.79 -17.86 -34.35
C ASP A 416 -6.79 -17.70 -32.83
N VAL A 417 -5.61 -17.80 -32.22
CA VAL A 417 -5.41 -17.58 -30.80
C VAL A 417 -4.14 -16.78 -30.59
N ALA A 418 -4.27 -15.60 -30.02
CA ALA A 418 -3.13 -14.80 -29.56
C ALA A 418 -2.88 -14.99 -28.07
N THR A 419 -1.63 -14.79 -27.64
CA THR A 419 -1.27 -14.73 -26.22
C THR A 419 -0.92 -13.31 -25.83
N VAL A 420 -1.53 -12.84 -24.75
CA VAL A 420 -1.20 -11.57 -24.10
C VAL A 420 -0.45 -11.87 -22.81
N THR A 421 0.65 -11.15 -22.55
CA THR A 421 1.39 -11.23 -21.28
C THR A 421 1.62 -9.83 -20.70
N LEU A 422 1.17 -9.64 -19.45
CA LEU A 422 1.50 -8.47 -18.64
C LEU A 422 2.68 -8.85 -17.74
N TRP A 423 3.84 -8.34 -18.06
CA TRP A 423 5.06 -8.59 -17.30
C TRP A 423 5.20 -7.57 -16.19
N LEU A 424 5.09 -8.01 -14.95
CA LEU A 424 5.33 -7.23 -13.73
C LEU A 424 6.83 -6.92 -13.58
N TRP A 425 7.67 -7.90 -13.93
CA TRP A 425 9.10 -7.74 -14.17
C TRP A 425 9.40 -8.20 -15.59
N SER A 426 9.89 -7.29 -16.41
CA SER A 426 10.14 -7.56 -17.83
C SER A 426 11.29 -8.56 -18.04
N PRO A 427 11.10 -9.66 -18.77
CA PRO A 427 12.19 -10.59 -19.05
C PRO A 427 13.27 -10.01 -19.99
N TRP A 428 13.01 -8.83 -20.54
CA TRP A 428 13.93 -8.10 -21.42
C TRP A 428 14.82 -7.11 -20.68
N ALA A 429 14.55 -6.92 -19.39
CA ALA A 429 15.40 -6.16 -18.47
C ALA A 429 16.47 -7.05 -17.83
N GLU A 430 17.34 -6.44 -17.01
CA GLU A 430 18.32 -7.18 -16.21
C GLU A 430 17.61 -8.15 -15.24
N PRO A 431 18.25 -9.25 -14.85
CA PRO A 431 17.77 -10.11 -13.79
C PRO A 431 17.64 -9.34 -12.48
N MET A 432 16.64 -9.69 -11.68
CA MET A 432 16.41 -9.11 -10.37
C MET A 432 17.44 -9.62 -9.36
N ASP A 433 18.47 -8.82 -9.10
CA ASP A 433 19.50 -9.11 -8.09
C ASP A 433 19.07 -8.58 -6.72
N MET A 434 18.80 -9.49 -5.78
CA MET A 434 18.33 -9.19 -4.44
C MET A 434 19.45 -9.20 -3.39
N ARG A 435 20.69 -9.44 -3.78
CA ARG A 435 21.84 -9.51 -2.86
C ARG A 435 22.11 -8.14 -2.22
N PHE A 436 22.54 -8.18 -0.96
CA PHE A 436 22.93 -6.96 -0.28
C PHE A 436 24.41 -6.63 -0.56
N TYR A 437 24.75 -5.36 -0.75
CA TYR A 437 26.08 -4.94 -1.21
C TYR A 437 27.20 -5.16 -0.20
N HIS A 438 26.88 -5.37 1.09
CA HIS A 438 27.86 -5.73 2.12
C HIS A 438 28.23 -7.22 2.12
N ASP A 439 27.46 -8.07 1.45
CA ASP A 439 27.74 -9.49 1.40
C ASP A 439 29.09 -9.74 0.73
N GLY A 440 29.95 -10.51 1.41
CA GLY A 440 31.31 -10.78 0.94
C GLY A 440 32.35 -9.69 1.20
N LEU A 441 32.02 -8.56 1.85
CA LEU A 441 33.01 -7.53 2.22
C LEU A 441 33.86 -7.89 3.45
N GLY A 442 33.58 -9.03 4.10
CA GLY A 442 34.37 -9.53 5.22
C GLY A 442 34.10 -8.83 6.57
N GLN A 443 32.89 -8.26 6.73
CA GLN A 443 32.42 -7.71 8.01
C GLN A 443 31.92 -8.84 8.93
N ASP A 444 32.77 -9.82 9.18
CA ASP A 444 32.48 -11.09 9.85
C ASP A 444 32.81 -11.09 11.34
N THR A 445 33.33 -9.98 11.89
CA THR A 445 33.64 -9.82 13.30
C THR A 445 32.91 -8.62 13.88
N HIS A 446 32.62 -8.69 15.20
CA HIS A 446 32.03 -7.59 15.97
C HIS A 446 32.74 -6.25 15.77
N GLU A 447 34.10 -6.26 15.75
CA GLU A 447 34.89 -5.05 15.57
C GLU A 447 34.67 -4.42 14.19
N LYS A 448 34.75 -5.21 13.12
CA LYS A 448 34.51 -4.75 11.75
C LYS A 448 33.07 -4.24 11.53
N GLN A 449 32.08 -4.91 12.12
CA GLN A 449 30.68 -4.47 12.06
C GLN A 449 30.50 -3.11 12.74
N ARG A 450 31.15 -2.89 13.89
CA ARG A 450 31.13 -1.58 14.56
C ARG A 450 31.83 -0.48 13.76
N GLU A 451 32.93 -0.81 13.09
CA GLU A 451 33.62 0.15 12.21
C GLU A 451 32.73 0.55 11.05
N GLY A 452 32.07 -0.41 10.37
CA GLY A 452 31.08 -0.14 9.33
C GLY A 452 29.95 0.75 9.82
N LEU A 453 29.35 0.39 10.97
CA LEU A 453 28.29 1.17 11.61
C LEU A 453 28.72 2.61 11.93
N ALA A 454 29.95 2.82 12.38
CA ALA A 454 30.46 4.16 12.69
C ALA A 454 30.63 5.05 11.44
N ILE A 455 30.77 4.47 10.26
CA ILE A 455 30.97 5.20 9.01
C ILE A 455 29.64 5.40 8.25
N THR A 456 28.83 4.33 8.12
CA THR A 456 27.63 4.33 7.27
C THR A 456 26.33 4.48 8.05
N TYR A 457 26.38 4.43 9.36
CA TYR A 457 25.22 4.39 10.26
C TYR A 457 24.27 3.23 9.95
N GLU A 458 24.80 2.14 9.45
CA GLU A 458 24.12 0.94 9.01
C GLU A 458 24.51 -0.25 9.89
N ASP A 459 23.53 -1.05 10.29
CA ASP A 459 23.78 -2.26 11.08
C ASP A 459 23.90 -3.45 10.12
N TYR A 460 25.09 -4.03 10.03
CA TYR A 460 25.34 -5.20 9.21
C TYR A 460 25.73 -6.41 10.06
N GLU A 461 25.10 -7.54 9.77
CA GLU A 461 25.45 -8.85 10.32
C GLU A 461 25.18 -9.91 9.25
N PRO A 462 26.14 -10.84 8.97
CA PRO A 462 25.95 -11.88 7.96
C PRO A 462 24.66 -12.67 8.16
N GLY A 463 23.87 -12.82 7.09
CA GLY A 463 22.59 -13.54 7.07
C GLY A 463 21.36 -12.74 7.50
N PHE A 464 21.53 -11.47 7.90
CA PHE A 464 20.41 -10.60 8.28
C PHE A 464 19.98 -9.63 7.15
N GLY A 465 20.83 -9.38 6.15
CA GLY A 465 20.51 -8.55 4.99
C GLY A 465 19.74 -9.27 3.87
N SER A 466 19.19 -10.44 4.14
CA SER A 466 18.48 -11.26 3.15
C SER A 466 17.14 -10.65 2.74
N ALA A 467 16.81 -10.73 1.43
CA ALA A 467 15.52 -10.36 0.87
C ALA A 467 14.43 -11.44 1.07
N VAL A 468 14.76 -12.59 1.65
CA VAL A 468 13.78 -13.66 1.89
C VAL A 468 12.67 -13.16 2.80
N GLY A 469 11.45 -13.19 2.29
CA GLY A 469 10.25 -12.73 3.00
C GLY A 469 9.71 -11.38 2.53
N VAL A 470 10.46 -10.55 1.82
CA VAL A 470 9.91 -9.31 1.28
C VAL A 470 8.83 -9.59 0.23
N ALA A 471 7.85 -8.72 0.11
CA ALA A 471 6.73 -8.89 -0.81
C ALA A 471 6.54 -7.66 -1.71
N ARG A 472 5.79 -7.86 -2.81
CA ARG A 472 5.33 -6.76 -3.66
C ARG A 472 3.96 -7.09 -4.24
N THR A 473 3.04 -6.13 -4.13
CA THR A 473 1.70 -6.23 -4.71
C THR A 473 1.60 -5.38 -5.98
N SER A 474 1.05 -5.98 -7.03
CA SER A 474 0.73 -5.35 -8.30
C SER A 474 -0.76 -5.45 -8.59
N GLU A 475 -1.31 -4.46 -9.26
CA GLU A 475 -2.73 -4.37 -9.60
C GLU A 475 -2.92 -4.38 -11.11
N LEU A 476 -3.71 -5.35 -11.60
CA LEU A 476 -3.97 -5.55 -13.03
C LEU A 476 -5.47 -5.49 -13.30
N PHE A 477 -5.82 -5.15 -14.53
CA PHE A 477 -7.21 -5.07 -15.00
C PHE A 477 -7.36 -5.82 -16.32
N ILE A 478 -8.48 -6.50 -16.49
CA ILE A 478 -8.90 -7.19 -17.70
C ILE A 478 -10.34 -6.74 -18.01
N ASP A 479 -10.53 -5.98 -19.10
CA ASP A 479 -11.84 -5.53 -19.54
C ASP A 479 -12.24 -6.28 -20.82
N VAL A 480 -13.38 -6.94 -20.81
CA VAL A 480 -13.88 -7.68 -21.97
C VAL A 480 -14.89 -6.84 -22.73
N LEU A 481 -14.48 -6.33 -23.88
CA LEU A 481 -15.23 -5.34 -24.64
C LEU A 481 -16.08 -5.96 -25.77
N PRO A 482 -17.26 -5.39 -26.10
CA PRO A 482 -18.12 -5.92 -27.16
C PRO A 482 -17.65 -5.57 -28.58
N ALA A 483 -16.74 -4.59 -28.67
CA ALA A 483 -16.19 -4.10 -29.95
C ALA A 483 -14.82 -3.48 -29.72
N THR A 484 -14.08 -3.19 -30.79
CA THR A 484 -12.88 -2.36 -30.72
C THR A 484 -13.25 -0.98 -30.16
N PRO A 485 -12.70 -0.55 -29.00
CA PRO A 485 -13.04 0.74 -28.43
C PRO A 485 -12.52 1.89 -29.29
N ASP A 486 -13.21 3.02 -29.34
CA ASP A 486 -12.63 4.24 -29.89
C ASP A 486 -11.47 4.77 -29.01
N ALA A 487 -10.81 5.82 -29.46
CA ALA A 487 -9.64 6.37 -28.76
C ALA A 487 -10.00 6.93 -27.37
N GLU A 488 -11.10 7.66 -27.29
CA GLU A 488 -11.53 8.29 -26.03
C GLU A 488 -11.91 7.25 -24.97
N ASN A 489 -12.68 6.23 -25.36
CA ASN A 489 -13.08 5.15 -24.45
C ASN A 489 -11.86 4.42 -23.90
N LEU A 490 -10.86 4.06 -24.74
CA LEU A 490 -9.68 3.36 -24.29
C LEU A 490 -8.80 4.23 -23.38
N VAL A 491 -8.65 5.52 -23.69
CA VAL A 491 -7.91 6.48 -22.84
C VAL A 491 -8.61 6.68 -21.49
N ASN A 492 -9.93 6.78 -21.46
CA ASN A 492 -10.68 6.90 -20.21
C ASN A 492 -10.57 5.62 -19.36
N ARG A 493 -10.57 4.43 -19.97
CA ARG A 493 -10.28 3.16 -19.28
C ARG A 493 -8.86 3.12 -18.76
N ALA A 494 -7.87 3.60 -19.52
CA ALA A 494 -6.49 3.69 -19.06
C ALA A 494 -6.36 4.61 -17.82
N ARG A 495 -7.01 5.76 -17.82
CA ARG A 495 -7.06 6.65 -16.64
C ARG A 495 -7.68 5.96 -15.44
N ARG A 496 -8.82 5.27 -15.61
CA ARG A 496 -9.44 4.48 -14.54
C ARG A 496 -8.51 3.39 -13.99
N MET A 497 -7.78 2.68 -14.86
CA MET A 497 -6.84 1.64 -14.44
C MET A 497 -5.65 2.21 -13.67
N GLN A 498 -5.15 3.40 -14.07
CA GLN A 498 -4.03 4.06 -13.37
C GLN A 498 -4.47 4.81 -12.12
N GLN A 499 -5.67 5.34 -12.12
CA GLN A 499 -6.27 6.07 -11.00
C GLN A 499 -7.67 5.51 -10.71
N PRO A 500 -7.75 4.34 -10.06
CA PRO A 500 -9.03 3.75 -9.72
C PRO A 500 -9.90 4.73 -8.93
N PRO A 501 -11.17 4.90 -9.32
CA PRO A 501 -12.07 5.80 -8.61
C PRO A 501 -12.32 5.31 -7.18
N LEU A 502 -12.39 6.26 -6.25
CA LEU A 502 -12.67 6.00 -4.85
C LEU A 502 -13.66 7.03 -4.32
N LEU A 503 -14.65 6.58 -3.56
CA LEU A 503 -15.51 7.44 -2.76
C LEU A 503 -14.88 7.62 -1.38
N VAL A 504 -14.86 8.84 -0.88
CA VAL A 504 -14.39 9.16 0.46
C VAL A 504 -15.43 10.00 1.19
N ALA A 505 -15.55 9.80 2.50
CA ALA A 505 -16.40 10.64 3.32
C ALA A 505 -15.84 12.07 3.38
N ASP A 506 -16.73 13.04 3.52
CA ASP A 506 -16.33 14.44 3.71
C ASP A 506 -15.43 14.58 4.96
N ALA A 507 -14.42 15.45 4.88
CA ALA A 507 -13.44 15.62 5.95
C ALA A 507 -14.05 15.92 7.32
N GLN A 508 -15.18 16.66 7.35
CA GLN A 508 -15.90 16.94 8.58
C GLN A 508 -16.57 15.69 9.17
N ASP A 509 -17.08 14.80 8.33
CA ASP A 509 -17.70 13.54 8.77
C ASP A 509 -16.63 12.55 9.24
N LEU A 510 -15.48 12.47 8.54
CA LEU A 510 -14.31 11.71 8.99
C LEU A 510 -13.84 12.18 10.39
N HIS A 511 -13.74 13.50 10.59
CA HIS A 511 -13.32 14.07 11.86
C HIS A 511 -14.36 13.85 12.97
N ARG A 512 -15.65 14.03 12.67
CA ARG A 512 -16.75 13.83 13.64
C ARG A 512 -16.79 12.43 14.20
N ALA A 513 -16.45 11.44 13.38
CA ALA A 513 -16.41 10.05 13.81
C ALA A 513 -15.34 9.74 14.85
N GLN A 514 -14.25 10.52 14.92
CA GLN A 514 -13.10 10.33 15.81
C GLN A 514 -12.46 8.93 15.69
N ALA A 515 -12.68 8.27 14.55
CA ALA A 515 -12.26 6.87 14.32
C ALA A 515 -10.73 6.70 14.21
N PHE A 516 -10.00 7.77 13.91
CA PHE A 516 -8.53 7.84 13.94
C PHE A 516 -8.01 8.74 15.09
N GLY A 517 -8.78 8.88 16.16
CA GLY A 517 -8.40 9.64 17.33
C GLY A 517 -8.44 11.17 17.15
N PRO A 518 -8.04 11.92 18.19
CA PRO A 518 -8.24 13.39 18.26
C PRO A 518 -7.06 14.21 17.70
N LEU A 519 -5.99 13.61 17.18
CA LEU A 519 -4.74 14.31 16.86
C LEU A 519 -4.75 15.00 15.49
N TRP A 520 -5.91 15.17 14.88
CA TRP A 520 -6.07 15.84 13.60
C TRP A 520 -7.42 16.56 13.52
N ALA A 521 -7.49 17.55 12.64
CA ALA A 521 -8.73 18.21 12.24
C ALA A 521 -8.62 18.63 10.77
N PRO A 522 -9.72 18.75 10.04
CA PRO A 522 -9.70 19.28 8.67
C PRO A 522 -9.12 20.69 8.62
N ALA A 523 -8.42 20.99 7.52
CA ALA A 523 -7.95 22.34 7.24
C ALA A 523 -9.13 23.33 7.24
N SER A 524 -8.93 24.49 7.82
CA SER A 524 -10.00 25.49 7.93
C SER A 524 -9.97 26.42 6.73
N SER A 525 -11.00 26.35 5.90
CA SER A 525 -11.20 27.31 4.80
C SER A 525 -11.45 28.76 5.28
N SER A 526 -11.80 28.94 6.56
CA SER A 526 -12.05 30.22 7.22
C SER A 526 -10.92 30.66 8.17
N ALA A 527 -9.70 30.10 7.98
CA ALA A 527 -8.56 30.49 8.81
C ALA A 527 -8.29 32.01 8.72
N THR A 528 -8.43 32.70 9.83
CA THR A 528 -8.28 34.17 9.90
C THR A 528 -7.03 34.61 10.68
N THR A 529 -6.47 33.73 11.49
CA THR A 529 -5.29 34.09 12.30
C THR A 529 -4.00 33.93 11.47
N PRO A 530 -3.10 34.91 11.50
CA PRO A 530 -1.83 34.83 10.72
C PRO A 530 -1.01 33.59 11.05
N GLY A 531 -0.97 33.14 12.29
CA GLY A 531 -0.26 31.95 12.71
C GLY A 531 -0.81 30.67 12.02
N ARG A 532 -2.14 30.50 11.98
CA ARG A 532 -2.77 29.36 11.32
C ARG A 532 -2.49 29.36 9.81
N ILE A 533 -2.70 30.50 9.15
CA ILE A 533 -2.45 30.65 7.71
C ILE A 533 -1.00 30.27 7.38
N ARG A 534 -0.03 30.69 8.21
CA ARG A 534 1.38 30.32 8.01
C ARG A 534 1.61 28.82 8.11
N LEU A 535 1.06 28.17 9.14
CA LEU A 535 1.23 26.72 9.36
C LEU A 535 0.58 25.90 8.23
N GLU A 536 -0.64 26.28 7.81
CA GLU A 536 -1.33 25.62 6.69
C GLU A 536 -0.50 25.72 5.39
N LYS A 537 0.00 26.91 5.05
CA LYS A 537 0.88 27.10 3.89
C LYS A 537 2.18 26.30 3.98
N GLN A 538 2.73 26.14 5.18
CA GLN A 538 3.96 25.38 5.37
C GLN A 538 3.72 23.87 5.22
N LEU A 539 2.57 23.35 5.69
CA LEU A 539 2.14 21.98 5.48
C LEU A 539 2.00 21.67 3.98
N ASP A 540 1.34 22.57 3.22
CA ASP A 540 1.20 22.44 1.77
C ASP A 540 2.56 22.45 1.08
N ALA A 541 3.44 23.39 1.43
CA ALA A 541 4.77 23.51 0.84
C ALA A 541 5.64 22.25 1.08
N TYR A 542 5.57 21.66 2.28
CA TYR A 542 6.31 20.44 2.57
C TYR A 542 5.79 19.24 1.78
N PHE A 543 4.48 19.12 1.64
CA PHE A 543 3.90 18.06 0.81
C PHE A 543 4.27 18.23 -0.67
N ASP A 544 4.20 19.45 -1.19
CA ASP A 544 4.58 19.75 -2.59
C ASP A 544 6.06 19.45 -2.85
N ILE A 545 6.94 19.62 -1.86
CA ILE A 545 8.35 19.21 -1.95
C ILE A 545 8.47 17.68 -2.05
N TYR A 546 7.75 16.90 -1.24
CA TYR A 546 7.78 15.44 -1.38
C TYR A 546 7.42 14.99 -2.80
N GLN A 547 6.35 15.55 -3.37
CA GLN A 547 5.95 15.24 -4.74
C GLN A 547 7.02 15.66 -5.75
N GLN A 548 7.58 16.88 -5.58
CA GLN A 548 8.62 17.40 -6.46
C GLN A 548 9.89 16.55 -6.40
N GLU A 549 10.34 16.12 -5.21
CA GLU A 549 11.54 15.30 -5.08
C GLU A 549 11.37 13.91 -5.70
N VAL A 550 10.23 13.24 -5.46
CA VAL A 550 9.90 11.98 -6.11
C VAL A 550 9.99 12.11 -7.63
N GLU A 551 9.38 13.17 -8.20
CA GLU A 551 9.37 13.37 -9.65
C GLU A 551 10.75 13.75 -10.21
N GLN A 552 11.44 14.72 -9.64
CA GLN A 552 12.72 15.19 -10.22
C GLN A 552 13.90 14.25 -9.95
N ARG A 553 13.82 13.44 -8.87
CA ARG A 553 14.86 12.45 -8.52
C ARG A 553 14.54 11.06 -9.02
N LYS A 554 13.35 10.85 -9.61
CA LYS A 554 12.89 9.58 -10.18
C LYS A 554 12.93 8.44 -9.16
N TRP A 555 12.34 8.68 -7.96
CA TRP A 555 12.19 7.64 -6.94
C TRP A 555 11.11 6.65 -7.36
N TYR A 556 11.42 5.88 -8.39
CA TYR A 556 10.58 4.88 -9.03
C TYR A 556 11.35 3.58 -9.20
N GLY A 557 10.67 2.50 -9.45
CA GLY A 557 11.24 1.17 -9.64
C GLY A 557 10.38 0.11 -8.98
N PHE A 558 10.52 -1.13 -9.39
CA PHE A 558 9.69 -2.23 -8.88
C PHE A 558 9.74 -2.35 -7.34
N TRP A 559 10.94 -2.20 -6.76
CA TRP A 559 11.13 -2.26 -5.31
C TRP A 559 11.08 -0.88 -4.63
N ASP A 560 11.39 0.20 -5.34
CA ASP A 560 11.60 1.52 -4.74
C ASP A 560 10.33 2.38 -4.75
N PHE A 561 9.42 2.16 -5.73
CA PHE A 561 8.23 2.98 -5.86
C PHE A 561 7.32 2.92 -4.62
N GLY A 562 7.07 4.09 -4.05
CA GLY A 562 6.28 4.31 -2.84
C GLY A 562 7.10 4.87 -1.69
N ASP A 563 8.42 4.64 -1.65
CA ASP A 563 9.30 5.20 -0.62
C ASP A 563 9.90 6.55 -1.03
N VAL A 564 10.49 7.26 -0.08
CA VAL A 564 11.20 8.52 -0.24
C VAL A 564 12.58 8.40 0.39
N MET A 565 13.52 9.25 -0.05
CA MET A 565 14.86 9.27 0.54
C MET A 565 14.83 10.01 1.89
N HIS A 566 15.71 9.59 2.81
CA HIS A 566 15.74 10.05 4.18
C HIS A 566 16.44 11.42 4.33
N THR A 567 17.64 11.61 3.79
CA THR A 567 18.46 12.80 4.02
C THR A 567 19.12 13.32 2.74
N TYR A 568 18.99 14.63 2.53
CA TYR A 568 19.60 15.35 1.43
C TYR A 568 21.01 15.85 1.80
N ASP A 569 21.92 15.86 0.83
CA ASP A 569 23.28 16.39 0.92
C ASP A 569 23.40 17.64 0.03
N SER A 570 23.38 18.81 0.65
CA SER A 570 23.46 20.10 -0.05
C SER A 570 24.85 20.42 -0.61
N ASP A 571 25.90 19.76 -0.15
CA ASP A 571 27.24 19.96 -0.69
C ASP A 571 27.42 19.27 -2.05
N ARG A 572 26.80 18.10 -2.19
CA ARG A 572 26.79 17.33 -3.43
C ARG A 572 25.55 17.60 -4.31
N HIS A 573 24.53 18.26 -3.79
CA HIS A 573 23.21 18.47 -4.42
C HIS A 573 22.50 17.16 -4.81
N VAL A 574 22.67 16.11 -3.97
CA VAL A 574 22.08 14.80 -4.14
C VAL A 574 21.50 14.30 -2.80
N TRP A 575 20.59 13.36 -2.87
CA TRP A 575 20.22 12.58 -1.70
C TRP A 575 21.31 11.57 -1.36
N ARG A 576 21.37 11.12 -0.10
CA ARG A 576 22.42 10.20 0.37
C ARG A 576 22.10 8.77 -0.04
N TYR A 577 22.09 8.48 -1.32
CA TYR A 577 21.85 7.13 -1.86
C TYR A 577 22.89 6.09 -1.43
N ASP A 578 24.03 6.54 -0.98
CA ASP A 578 25.26 5.78 -0.75
C ASP A 578 25.65 5.67 0.73
N VAL A 579 24.79 6.13 1.65
CA VAL A 579 25.06 6.07 3.08
C VAL A 579 23.88 5.37 3.75
N GLY A 580 24.06 4.09 4.11
CA GLY A 580 23.02 3.16 4.51
C GLY A 580 21.96 3.72 5.45
N GLY A 581 22.38 4.20 6.62
CA GLY A 581 21.45 4.76 7.60
C GLY A 581 20.86 6.13 7.27
N TYR A 582 21.01 6.63 6.03
CA TYR A 582 20.49 7.93 5.55
C TYR A 582 19.86 7.83 4.16
N ALA A 583 19.69 6.62 3.62
CA ALA A 583 19.21 6.39 2.26
C ALA A 583 17.67 6.40 2.20
N TRP A 584 17.04 5.26 1.96
CA TRP A 584 15.59 5.16 1.93
C TRP A 584 14.98 5.38 3.32
N ASP A 585 13.84 6.07 3.39
CA ASP A 585 13.25 6.49 4.67
C ASP A 585 12.43 5.38 5.35
N ASN A 586 11.72 4.58 4.59
CA ASN A 586 10.68 3.64 5.01
C ASN A 586 9.64 4.31 5.96
N SER A 587 9.18 3.63 7.02
CA SER A 587 8.30 4.22 8.04
C SER A 587 9.07 4.84 9.23
N GLU A 588 10.39 4.98 9.14
CA GLU A 588 11.20 5.57 10.21
C GLU A 588 10.77 7.02 10.45
N LEU A 589 10.57 7.36 11.71
CA LEU A 589 9.97 8.63 12.13
C LEU A 589 8.59 8.95 11.51
N SER A 590 7.85 7.92 11.05
CA SER A 590 6.45 7.99 10.65
C SER A 590 6.16 8.87 9.42
N THR A 591 6.97 8.77 8.38
CA THR A 591 6.75 9.49 7.12
C THR A 591 5.43 9.09 6.46
N ASP A 592 5.05 7.82 6.50
CA ASP A 592 3.75 7.33 6.03
C ASP A 592 2.57 7.84 6.88
N LEU A 593 2.70 7.92 8.21
CA LEU A 593 1.68 8.54 9.06
C LEU A 593 1.48 10.03 8.73
N TRP A 594 2.56 10.76 8.48
CA TRP A 594 2.52 12.15 8.03
C TRP A 594 1.65 12.31 6.79
N LEU A 595 1.83 11.47 5.77
CA LEU A 595 1.05 11.52 4.53
C LEU A 595 -0.44 11.24 4.78
N TRP A 596 -0.78 10.26 5.64
CA TRP A 596 -2.17 9.99 6.01
C TRP A 596 -2.81 11.12 6.79
N TYR A 597 -2.14 11.67 7.79
CA TYR A 597 -2.66 12.80 8.57
C TYR A 597 -2.79 14.05 7.71
N TYR A 598 -1.86 14.27 6.78
CA TYR A 598 -1.98 15.36 5.82
C TYR A 598 -3.14 15.15 4.84
N PHE A 599 -3.40 13.92 4.39
CA PHE A 599 -4.61 13.62 3.61
C PHE A 599 -5.89 13.92 4.40
N LEU A 600 -6.00 13.45 5.64
CA LEU A 600 -7.16 13.69 6.50
C LEU A 600 -7.37 15.21 6.74
N HIS A 601 -6.27 15.95 6.88
CA HIS A 601 -6.28 17.39 7.11
C HIS A 601 -6.65 18.17 5.85
N SER A 602 -6.00 17.91 4.72
CA SER A 602 -6.10 18.69 3.49
C SER A 602 -7.21 18.21 2.53
N GLY A 603 -7.55 16.91 2.57
CA GLY A 603 -8.47 16.27 1.62
C GLY A 603 -7.91 16.10 0.21
N ARG A 604 -6.61 16.35 -0.03
CA ARG A 604 -5.97 16.29 -1.35
C ARG A 604 -5.87 14.85 -1.86
N ALA A 605 -6.29 14.62 -3.10
CA ALA A 605 -6.20 13.31 -3.76
C ALA A 605 -4.75 12.83 -3.93
N GLU A 606 -3.85 13.74 -4.23
CA GLU A 606 -2.42 13.45 -4.39
C GLU A 606 -1.80 12.94 -3.09
N ALA A 607 -2.22 13.49 -1.95
CA ALA A 607 -1.78 13.03 -0.64
C ALA A 607 -2.25 11.60 -0.35
N PHE A 608 -3.51 11.29 -0.67
CA PHE A 608 -4.02 9.92 -0.57
C PHE A 608 -3.20 8.95 -1.42
N ARG A 609 -2.96 9.29 -2.69
CA ARG A 609 -2.25 8.39 -3.62
C ARG A 609 -0.79 8.18 -3.22
N MET A 610 -0.13 9.20 -2.71
CA MET A 610 1.23 9.07 -2.17
C MET A 610 1.25 8.24 -0.89
N ALA A 611 0.30 8.45 0.02
CA ALA A 611 0.13 7.66 1.22
C ALA A 611 -0.21 6.18 0.91
N GLU A 612 -1.06 5.93 -0.08
CA GLU A 612 -1.35 4.58 -0.57
C GLU A 612 -0.09 3.88 -1.09
N ALA A 613 0.68 4.57 -1.95
CA ALA A 613 1.91 4.01 -2.52
C ALA A 613 2.94 3.70 -1.43
N MET A 614 3.13 4.62 -0.47
CA MET A 614 4.05 4.41 0.64
C MET A 614 3.59 3.31 1.60
N THR A 615 2.29 3.23 1.91
CA THR A 615 1.76 2.14 2.76
C THR A 615 1.96 0.76 2.12
N ARG A 616 1.76 0.64 0.81
CA ARG A 616 2.03 -0.62 0.09
C ARG A 616 3.52 -0.96 0.09
N HIS A 617 4.38 0.03 -0.11
CA HIS A 617 5.82 -0.16 -0.07
C HIS A 617 6.28 -0.57 1.34
N THR A 618 6.06 0.27 2.34
CA THR A 618 6.55 0.04 3.71
C THR A 618 5.94 -1.21 4.33
N GLY A 619 4.69 -1.53 4.00
CA GLY A 619 3.99 -2.71 4.48
C GLY A 619 4.45 -4.04 3.87
N GLU A 620 5.13 -4.02 2.74
CA GLU A 620 5.49 -5.22 1.99
C GLU A 620 7.00 -5.34 1.72
N VAL A 621 7.66 -4.28 1.26
CA VAL A 621 9.08 -4.31 0.90
C VAL A 621 9.97 -4.19 2.13
N ASP A 622 9.57 -3.38 3.09
CA ASP A 622 10.34 -3.17 4.32
C ASP A 622 10.06 -4.23 5.40
N VAL A 623 9.18 -5.19 5.15
CA VAL A 623 8.74 -6.21 6.12
C VAL A 623 8.95 -7.60 5.56
N HIS A 624 9.31 -8.55 6.43
CA HIS A 624 9.44 -9.95 6.06
C HIS A 624 8.12 -10.69 6.31
N HIS A 625 7.54 -11.32 5.27
CA HIS A 625 6.27 -12.04 5.33
C HIS A 625 6.45 -13.57 5.44
N LEU A 626 7.69 -14.03 5.37
CA LEU A 626 8.07 -15.43 5.62
C LEU A 626 9.49 -15.51 6.16
N GLY A 627 9.88 -16.69 6.65
CA GLY A 627 11.21 -16.93 7.21
C GLY A 627 11.32 -16.53 8.68
N GLN A 628 12.58 -16.48 9.17
CA GLN A 628 12.85 -16.29 10.59
C GLN A 628 12.54 -14.88 11.12
N PHE A 629 12.46 -13.90 10.26
CA PHE A 629 12.20 -12.50 10.64
C PHE A 629 10.72 -12.09 10.52
N SER A 630 9.87 -12.95 9.96
CA SER A 630 8.46 -12.62 9.78
C SER A 630 7.76 -12.46 11.16
N PRO A 631 6.96 -11.40 11.36
CA PRO A 631 6.62 -10.28 10.49
C PRO A 631 7.32 -8.95 10.87
N LEU A 632 8.60 -8.98 11.18
CA LEU A 632 9.37 -7.79 11.57
C LEU A 632 9.78 -6.98 10.33
N GLY A 633 9.89 -5.65 10.51
CA GLY A 633 10.40 -4.74 9.50
C GLY A 633 11.90 -4.51 9.61
N SER A 634 12.55 -4.24 8.49
CA SER A 634 13.95 -3.83 8.41
C SER A 634 14.06 -2.33 8.66
N ARG A 635 15.10 -1.92 9.42
CA ARG A 635 15.44 -0.51 9.54
C ARG A 635 15.82 0.07 8.17
N HIS A 636 15.61 1.35 7.96
CA HIS A 636 15.94 2.07 6.72
C HIS A 636 17.40 1.88 6.26
N ASN A 637 17.62 1.72 4.94
CA ASN A 637 18.93 1.43 4.37
C ASN A 637 18.98 1.77 2.86
N VAL A 638 20.14 1.57 2.23
CA VAL A 638 20.34 1.64 0.77
C VAL A 638 19.52 0.56 0.04
N ARG A 639 19.45 -0.65 0.60
CA ARG A 639 18.50 -1.70 0.21
C ARG A 639 17.45 -1.83 1.30
N HIS A 640 16.19 -1.79 0.97
CA HIS A 640 15.07 -1.77 1.91
C HIS A 640 15.11 -2.88 2.97
N TRP A 641 15.62 -4.06 2.59
CA TRP A 641 15.78 -5.23 3.48
C TRP A 641 17.17 -5.40 4.07
N GLY A 642 18.12 -4.52 3.72
CA GLY A 642 19.55 -4.74 3.95
C GLY A 642 20.01 -4.58 5.39
N ASP A 643 19.42 -3.68 6.18
CA ASP A 643 19.82 -3.47 7.58
C ASP A 643 19.54 -4.70 8.43
N SER A 644 20.50 -5.07 9.27
CA SER A 644 20.39 -6.23 10.17
C SER A 644 19.48 -6.00 11.37
N ALA A 645 19.10 -4.77 11.66
CA ALA A 645 18.15 -4.43 12.71
C ALA A 645 16.72 -4.72 12.24
N LYS A 646 16.20 -5.89 12.60
CA LYS A 646 14.81 -6.29 12.36
C LYS A 646 13.97 -5.87 13.56
N GLN A 647 12.99 -5.01 13.35
CA GLN A 647 12.30 -4.27 14.40
C GLN A 647 10.78 -4.37 14.28
N LEU A 648 10.11 -4.43 15.44
CA LEU A 648 8.65 -4.46 15.50
C LEU A 648 8.01 -3.12 15.09
N ARG A 649 8.68 -2.02 15.38
CA ARG A 649 8.18 -0.66 15.19
C ARG A 649 8.19 -0.17 13.73
N ILE A 650 8.81 -0.89 12.83
CA ILE A 650 8.86 -0.53 11.41
C ILE A 650 7.61 -1.03 10.70
N SER A 651 6.88 -0.12 10.06
CA SER A 651 5.66 -0.39 9.29
C SER A 651 4.63 -1.25 10.03
N THR A 652 4.02 -0.67 11.04
CA THR A 652 3.10 -1.34 11.95
C THR A 652 1.64 -1.23 11.49
N VAL A 653 0.73 -1.87 12.21
CA VAL A 653 -0.71 -1.69 12.02
C VAL A 653 -1.12 -0.22 12.16
N ALA A 654 -0.47 0.54 13.04
CA ALA A 654 -0.72 1.97 13.19
C ALA A 654 -0.57 2.76 11.88
N ASN A 655 0.35 2.34 11.01
CA ASN A 655 0.63 2.96 9.72
C ASN A 655 -0.35 2.49 8.63
N ARG A 656 -0.71 1.19 8.62
CA ARG A 656 -1.46 0.52 7.53
C ARG A 656 -2.97 0.68 7.62
N ARG A 657 -3.53 0.82 8.81
CA ARG A 657 -4.99 0.81 9.07
C ARG A 657 -5.76 1.89 8.30
N PHE A 658 -5.13 3.02 7.97
CA PHE A 658 -5.76 4.08 7.17
C PHE A 658 -6.20 3.58 5.80
N LEU A 659 -5.28 2.94 5.07
CA LEU A 659 -5.58 2.38 3.76
C LEU A 659 -6.65 1.30 3.84
N TYR A 660 -6.54 0.39 4.81
CA TYR A 660 -7.55 -0.65 5.03
C TYR A 660 -8.94 -0.07 5.28
N TYR A 661 -9.08 0.86 6.22
CA TYR A 661 -10.38 1.39 6.59
C TYR A 661 -11.00 2.28 5.51
N LEU A 662 -10.19 3.01 4.73
CA LEU A 662 -10.69 3.87 3.66
C LEU A 662 -11.06 3.10 2.38
N THR A 663 -10.46 1.93 2.13
CA THR A 663 -10.61 1.19 0.87
C THR A 663 -11.18 -0.22 1.02
N ALA A 664 -11.21 -0.76 2.24
CA ALA A 664 -11.53 -2.17 2.54
C ALA A 664 -10.64 -3.16 1.76
N ASP A 665 -9.36 -2.84 1.59
CA ASP A 665 -8.40 -3.67 0.85
C ASP A 665 -8.01 -4.92 1.67
N GLU A 666 -8.36 -6.10 1.18
CA GLU A 666 -8.14 -7.38 1.88
C GLU A 666 -6.65 -7.71 2.03
N ARG A 667 -5.78 -7.28 1.07
CA ARG A 667 -4.34 -7.51 1.20
C ARG A 667 -3.76 -6.72 2.37
N ILE A 668 -4.20 -5.48 2.56
CA ILE A 668 -3.80 -4.69 3.73
C ILE A 668 -4.34 -5.33 5.02
N GLY A 669 -5.55 -5.90 4.97
CA GLY A 669 -6.10 -6.70 6.06
C GLY A 669 -5.19 -7.86 6.46
N ASP A 670 -4.70 -8.65 5.49
CA ASP A 670 -3.72 -9.74 5.74
C ASP A 670 -2.46 -9.22 6.44
N LEU A 671 -1.90 -8.10 5.92
CA LEU A 671 -0.68 -7.49 6.48
C LEU A 671 -0.85 -6.98 7.91
N MET A 672 -2.06 -6.59 8.30
CA MET A 672 -2.36 -6.22 9.69
C MET A 672 -2.50 -7.46 10.58
N ASP A 673 -3.11 -8.52 10.07
CA ASP A 673 -3.29 -9.77 10.82
C ASP A 673 -1.95 -10.49 11.08
N GLU A 674 -0.99 -10.41 10.14
CA GLU A 674 0.38 -10.91 10.34
C GLU A 674 1.06 -10.29 11.56
N GLN A 675 0.77 -9.03 11.90
CA GLN A 675 1.41 -8.31 13.01
C GLN A 675 0.93 -8.74 14.40
N ILE A 676 -0.18 -9.46 14.52
CA ILE A 676 -0.78 -9.84 15.81
C ILE A 676 0.19 -10.64 16.68
N GLU A 677 0.97 -11.51 16.05
CA GLU A 677 1.91 -12.41 16.75
C GLU A 677 3.40 -11.97 16.62
N ALA A 678 3.64 -10.71 16.21
CA ALA A 678 4.99 -10.19 15.98
C ALA A 678 5.90 -10.24 17.22
N LEU A 679 5.33 -10.14 18.42
CA LEU A 679 6.08 -10.30 19.69
C LEU A 679 6.79 -11.66 19.79
N ARG A 680 6.21 -12.73 19.24
CA ARG A 680 6.82 -14.06 19.29
C ARG A 680 8.12 -14.12 18.49
N THR A 681 8.16 -13.39 17.38
CA THR A 681 9.38 -13.29 16.57
C THR A 681 10.45 -12.47 17.31
N LEU A 682 10.05 -11.40 18.02
CA LEU A 682 10.99 -10.68 18.90
C LEU A 682 11.60 -11.57 19.99
N GLY A 683 10.87 -12.58 20.46
CA GLY A 683 11.39 -13.58 21.41
C GLY A 683 12.44 -14.51 20.81
N THR A 684 12.67 -14.50 19.51
CA THR A 684 13.63 -15.36 18.80
C THR A 684 14.77 -14.59 18.15
N VAL A 685 14.60 -13.29 17.92
CA VAL A 685 15.60 -12.41 17.30
C VAL A 685 15.82 -11.16 18.14
N LEU A 686 17.00 -10.58 18.04
CA LEU A 686 17.28 -9.29 18.67
C LEU A 686 16.80 -8.16 17.77
N PRO A 687 15.89 -7.29 18.23
CA PRO A 687 15.22 -6.31 17.35
C PRO A 687 16.10 -5.11 16.98
N GLY A 688 17.15 -4.88 17.72
CA GLY A 688 18.09 -3.78 17.52
C GLY A 688 19.43 -4.26 17.00
N ARG A 689 20.48 -3.49 17.30
CA ARG A 689 21.86 -3.80 16.96
C ARG A 689 22.37 -4.92 17.84
N LYS A 690 22.59 -6.07 17.25
CA LYS A 690 22.88 -7.34 17.92
C LYS A 690 24.32 -7.51 18.38
N ILE A 691 25.19 -6.64 17.94
CA ILE A 691 26.63 -6.73 18.16
C ILE A 691 26.93 -6.87 19.66
N GLY A 692 27.50 -8.01 20.04
CA GLY A 692 27.85 -8.32 21.44
C GLY A 692 26.70 -8.70 22.35
N GLN A 693 25.49 -8.92 21.81
CA GLN A 693 24.31 -9.41 22.53
C GLN A 693 24.08 -10.91 22.29
N THR A 694 23.36 -11.54 23.21
CA THR A 694 22.94 -12.94 23.10
C THR A 694 21.44 -12.99 22.74
N SER A 695 21.05 -13.93 21.86
CA SER A 695 19.65 -14.14 21.55
C SER A 695 18.83 -14.48 22.79
N PRO A 696 17.57 -14.01 22.85
CA PRO A 696 16.65 -14.41 23.90
C PRO A 696 16.43 -15.92 23.91
N THR A 697 16.21 -16.49 25.07
CA THR A 697 16.04 -17.94 25.24
C THR A 697 14.63 -18.31 25.74
N ASP A 698 13.89 -17.36 26.29
CA ASP A 698 12.54 -17.57 26.82
C ASP A 698 11.48 -16.91 25.97
N PRO A 699 10.60 -17.67 25.29
CA PRO A 699 9.54 -17.14 24.44
C PRO A 699 8.43 -16.43 25.21
N HIS A 700 8.33 -16.61 26.54
CA HIS A 700 7.36 -15.91 27.40
C HIS A 700 7.92 -14.62 28.01
N HIS A 701 9.21 -14.36 27.82
CA HIS A 701 9.94 -13.21 28.33
C HIS A 701 10.53 -12.39 27.20
N VAL A 702 9.68 -11.61 26.51
CA VAL A 702 10.13 -10.80 25.38
C VAL A 702 10.43 -9.38 25.85
N SER A 703 11.66 -8.93 25.70
CA SER A 703 12.05 -7.54 26.03
C SER A 703 11.31 -6.55 25.13
N LEU A 704 10.62 -5.58 25.73
CA LEU A 704 9.78 -4.61 25.03
C LEU A 704 10.07 -3.18 25.52
N SER A 705 10.33 -2.25 24.60
CA SER A 705 10.38 -0.82 24.89
C SER A 705 8.99 -0.21 24.90
N PHE A 706 8.66 0.52 25.98
CA PHE A 706 7.34 1.19 26.08
C PHE A 706 7.22 2.38 25.14
N GLY A 707 8.32 3.06 24.87
CA GLY A 707 8.36 4.24 24.03
C GLY A 707 8.33 3.98 22.53
N THR A 708 8.88 2.84 22.06
CA THR A 708 9.04 2.58 20.62
C THR A 708 8.28 1.35 20.12
N ASP A 709 8.15 0.29 20.92
CA ASP A 709 7.64 -0.99 20.44
C ASP A 709 6.20 -1.26 20.91
N TRP A 710 5.86 -0.89 22.17
CA TRP A 710 4.53 -1.20 22.70
C TRP A 710 3.38 -0.57 21.90
N GLY A 711 3.60 0.61 21.32
CA GLY A 711 2.61 1.25 20.46
C GLY A 711 2.21 0.38 19.23
N ALA A 712 3.19 -0.33 18.65
CA ALA A 712 2.96 -1.25 17.55
C ALA A 712 2.12 -2.47 17.99
N VAL A 713 2.46 -3.05 19.14
CA VAL A 713 1.72 -4.18 19.75
C VAL A 713 0.28 -3.78 20.06
N ALA A 714 0.12 -2.63 20.74
CA ALA A 714 -1.18 -2.11 21.12
C ALA A 714 -2.06 -1.83 19.89
N ALA A 715 -1.48 -1.27 18.81
CA ALA A 715 -2.19 -1.05 17.55
C ALA A 715 -2.66 -2.36 16.92
N ALA A 716 -1.82 -3.40 16.92
CA ALA A 716 -2.17 -4.71 16.36
C ALA A 716 -3.33 -5.36 17.15
N TRP A 717 -3.23 -5.40 18.48
CA TRP A 717 -4.27 -6.00 19.32
C TRP A 717 -5.57 -5.20 19.31
N LEU A 718 -5.51 -3.87 19.35
CA LEU A 718 -6.67 -2.99 19.24
C LEU A 718 -7.41 -3.25 17.91
N THR A 719 -6.68 -3.22 16.81
CA THR A 719 -7.27 -3.35 15.48
C THR A 719 -7.81 -4.77 15.24
N ALA A 720 -7.12 -5.81 15.71
CA ALA A 720 -7.62 -7.19 15.65
C ALA A 720 -8.92 -7.35 16.45
N TRP A 721 -9.01 -6.78 17.65
CA TRP A 721 -10.23 -6.80 18.43
C TRP A 721 -11.36 -6.02 17.74
N GLU A 722 -11.12 -4.81 17.25
CA GLU A 722 -12.11 -4.00 16.54
C GLU A 722 -12.66 -4.68 15.29
N ARG A 723 -11.80 -5.37 14.53
CA ARG A 723 -12.14 -6.05 13.27
C ARG A 723 -12.82 -7.40 13.50
N HIS A 724 -12.26 -8.24 14.35
CA HIS A 724 -12.67 -9.63 14.50
C HIS A 724 -13.50 -9.88 15.74
N GLY A 725 -13.58 -8.93 16.68
CA GLY A 725 -14.26 -9.08 17.95
C GLY A 725 -13.57 -10.06 18.89
N ASP A 726 -12.27 -10.35 18.69
CA ASP A 726 -11.52 -11.33 19.45
C ASP A 726 -11.31 -10.89 20.91
N PRO A 727 -11.93 -11.54 21.91
CA PRO A 727 -11.82 -11.16 23.30
C PRO A 727 -10.40 -11.35 23.86
N ALA A 728 -9.61 -12.28 23.31
CA ALA A 728 -8.22 -12.51 23.76
C ALA A 728 -7.35 -11.32 23.42
N MET A 729 -7.54 -10.71 22.26
CA MET A 729 -6.80 -9.50 21.86
C MET A 729 -7.14 -8.32 22.78
N ARG A 730 -8.41 -8.16 23.12
CA ARG A 730 -8.85 -7.17 24.08
C ARG A 730 -8.22 -7.39 25.46
N GLU A 731 -8.19 -8.60 25.95
CA GLU A 731 -7.63 -8.95 27.26
C GLU A 731 -6.13 -8.70 27.29
N ARG A 732 -5.36 -9.14 26.29
CA ARG A 732 -3.93 -8.85 26.15
C ARG A 732 -3.66 -7.33 26.18
N LEU A 733 -4.44 -6.57 25.43
CA LEU A 733 -4.31 -5.11 25.37
C LEU A 733 -4.56 -4.47 26.74
N LEU A 734 -5.67 -4.77 27.40
CA LEU A 734 -6.01 -4.24 28.73
C LEU A 734 -4.98 -4.62 29.79
N THR A 735 -4.53 -5.88 29.79
CA THR A 735 -3.49 -6.36 30.72
C THR A 735 -2.19 -5.57 30.52
N SER A 736 -1.77 -5.37 29.28
CA SER A 736 -0.56 -4.58 28.99
C SER A 736 -0.69 -3.12 29.43
N MET A 737 -1.84 -2.49 29.21
CA MET A 737 -2.13 -1.13 29.68
C MET A 737 -2.05 -1.02 31.20
N GLN A 738 -2.66 -1.95 31.93
CA GLN A 738 -2.68 -1.97 33.38
C GLN A 738 -1.29 -2.23 33.97
N THR A 739 -0.54 -3.14 33.37
CA THR A 739 0.81 -3.47 33.85
C THR A 739 1.85 -2.39 33.54
N ILE A 740 1.70 -1.61 32.46
CA ILE A 740 2.46 -0.37 32.24
C ILE A 740 2.10 0.68 33.30
N ALA A 741 0.82 0.87 33.57
CA ALA A 741 0.38 1.84 34.57
C ALA A 741 0.85 1.49 35.99
N ALA A 742 1.09 0.21 36.27
CA ALA A 742 1.60 -0.28 37.55
C ALA A 742 3.14 -0.21 37.68
N GLN A 743 3.86 0.14 36.60
CA GLN A 743 5.31 0.31 36.67
C GLN A 743 5.73 1.41 37.64
N PRO A 744 6.93 1.34 38.28
CA PRO A 744 7.38 2.33 39.24
C PRO A 744 7.32 3.78 38.74
N HIS A 745 7.58 3.98 37.44
CA HIS A 745 7.58 5.27 36.78
C HIS A 745 6.68 5.29 35.53
N GLY A 746 5.68 4.38 35.45
CA GLY A 746 4.81 4.27 34.27
C GLY A 746 5.63 4.12 32.98
N PHE A 747 5.33 4.89 31.96
CA PHE A 747 6.06 4.89 30.69
C PHE A 747 7.53 5.31 30.82
N PHE A 748 7.91 6.08 31.86
CA PHE A 748 9.29 6.50 32.10
C PHE A 748 10.17 5.36 32.64
N THR A 749 9.60 4.23 33.02
CA THR A 749 10.35 3.00 33.30
C THR A 749 11.12 2.53 32.07
N GLY A 750 10.60 2.83 30.85
CA GLY A 750 11.27 2.66 29.56
C GLY A 750 11.04 1.30 28.90
N GLY A 751 11.01 0.22 29.65
CA GLY A 751 10.76 -1.10 29.12
C GLY A 751 10.84 -2.19 30.17
N SER A 752 10.29 -3.36 29.85
CA SER A 752 10.39 -4.58 30.66
C SER A 752 10.06 -5.80 29.78
N ALA A 753 10.13 -7.00 30.36
CA ALA A 753 9.69 -8.20 29.67
C ALA A 753 8.17 -8.29 29.62
N ILE A 754 7.64 -8.68 28.45
CA ILE A 754 6.22 -8.94 28.22
C ILE A 754 6.01 -10.43 27.91
N ASP A 755 4.91 -10.99 28.41
CA ASP A 755 4.42 -12.29 28.00
C ASP A 755 3.48 -12.11 26.78
N PRO A 756 3.83 -12.64 25.60
CA PRO A 756 3.01 -12.51 24.39
C PRO A 756 1.62 -13.16 24.50
N ASP A 757 1.45 -14.15 25.37
CA ASP A 757 0.20 -14.89 25.52
C ASP A 757 -0.85 -14.12 26.32
N THR A 758 -0.39 -13.41 27.34
CA THR A 758 -1.28 -12.73 28.30
C THR A 758 -1.27 -11.21 28.16
N GLY A 759 -0.21 -10.64 27.52
CA GLY A 759 0.05 -9.20 27.48
C GLY A 759 0.58 -8.65 28.82
N SER A 760 0.86 -9.49 29.82
CA SER A 760 1.38 -9.07 31.11
C SER A 760 2.83 -8.62 30.99
N ILE A 761 3.13 -7.46 31.55
CA ILE A 761 4.47 -6.88 31.58
C ILE A 761 5.01 -7.00 32.99
N GLU A 762 6.22 -7.52 33.12
CA GLU A 762 6.89 -7.68 34.41
C GLU A 762 7.16 -6.33 35.08
N LEU A 763 7.07 -6.34 36.40
CA LEU A 763 7.43 -5.17 37.21
C LEU A 763 8.94 -4.94 37.17
N ALA A 764 9.35 -3.82 36.62
CA ALA A 764 10.75 -3.43 36.56
C ALA A 764 11.32 -3.02 37.96
N PRO A 765 12.64 -2.99 38.13
CA PRO A 765 13.26 -2.46 39.34
C PRO A 765 12.78 -1.04 39.68
N PRO A 766 12.56 -0.72 40.99
CA PRO A 766 12.01 0.59 41.38
C PRO A 766 12.85 1.80 40.95
N ASP A 767 14.14 1.59 40.71
CA ASP A 767 15.06 2.64 40.31
C ASP A 767 15.29 2.68 38.77
N GLN A 768 14.59 1.83 37.99
CA GLN A 768 14.74 1.83 36.56
C GLN A 768 14.00 3.02 35.93
N VAL A 769 14.77 3.88 35.26
CA VAL A 769 14.29 5.01 34.47
C VAL A 769 15.04 5.01 33.14
N GLU A 770 14.31 4.81 32.04
CA GLU A 770 14.86 4.84 30.69
C GLU A 770 13.88 5.58 29.79
N ILE A 771 14.35 6.56 29.02
CA ILE A 771 13.49 7.41 28.22
C ILE A 771 14.04 7.48 26.81
N SER A 772 13.29 6.91 25.87
CA SER A 772 13.62 7.01 24.45
C SER A 772 13.32 8.41 23.94
N HIS A 773 14.25 8.99 23.20
CA HIS A 773 14.02 10.22 22.45
C HIS A 773 13.14 10.01 21.21
N LEU A 774 12.76 8.76 20.90
CA LEU A 774 11.92 8.37 19.77
C LEU A 774 10.48 8.03 20.18
N SER A 775 10.06 8.32 21.42
CA SER A 775 8.78 7.81 21.92
C SER A 775 7.53 8.31 21.17
N ALA A 776 7.56 9.49 20.59
CA ALA A 776 6.40 9.98 19.81
C ALA A 776 6.49 9.68 18.32
N VAL A 777 7.48 8.91 17.85
CA VAL A 777 7.78 8.87 16.42
C VAL A 777 7.37 7.56 15.71
N PHE A 778 6.78 6.59 16.43
CA PHE A 778 6.37 5.30 15.87
C PHE A 778 4.90 4.95 16.17
N GLY A 779 4.02 5.93 16.17
CA GLY A 779 2.58 5.73 16.35
C GLY A 779 2.12 5.58 17.81
N LEU A 780 3.01 5.64 18.82
CA LEU A 780 2.61 5.53 20.23
C LEU A 780 1.62 6.63 20.64
N THR A 781 1.88 7.86 20.23
CA THR A 781 1.03 9.01 20.57
C THR A 781 -0.38 8.85 20.01
N GLU A 782 -0.47 8.40 18.77
CA GLU A 782 -1.71 8.17 18.05
C GLU A 782 -2.54 7.08 18.73
N ILE A 783 -1.93 5.93 19.01
CA ILE A 783 -2.62 4.79 19.64
C ILE A 783 -3.02 5.10 21.10
N CYS A 784 -2.11 5.68 21.90
CA CYS A 784 -2.46 6.03 23.29
C CYS A 784 -3.58 7.05 23.37
N SER A 785 -3.63 8.03 22.47
CA SER A 785 -4.72 9.01 22.44
C SER A 785 -6.08 8.37 22.12
N GLU A 786 -6.11 7.34 21.27
CA GLU A 786 -7.32 6.55 21.01
C GLU A 786 -7.69 5.64 22.19
N LEU A 787 -6.72 4.95 22.79
CA LEU A 787 -6.95 4.04 23.91
C LEU A 787 -7.56 4.74 25.13
N VAL A 788 -7.09 5.97 25.45
CA VAL A 788 -7.62 6.77 26.54
C VAL A 788 -9.11 7.11 26.34
N GLU A 789 -9.56 7.23 25.08
CA GLU A 789 -10.97 7.47 24.75
C GLU A 789 -11.78 6.17 24.66
N ALA A 790 -11.25 5.18 23.94
CA ALA A 790 -11.98 3.95 23.60
C ALA A 790 -12.03 2.96 24.76
N LEU A 791 -10.99 2.87 25.58
CA LEU A 791 -10.84 1.94 26.71
C LEU A 791 -10.43 2.70 27.97
N PRO A 792 -11.33 3.50 28.58
CA PRO A 792 -10.98 4.36 29.71
C PRO A 792 -10.58 3.50 30.93
N ASP A 793 -9.28 3.44 31.20
CA ASP A 793 -8.68 2.95 32.43
C ASP A 793 -8.07 4.13 33.21
N PRO A 794 -8.50 4.44 34.45
CA PRO A 794 -8.03 5.61 35.16
C PRO A 794 -6.53 5.57 35.52
N ALA A 795 -5.95 4.38 35.72
CA ALA A 795 -4.53 4.23 36.03
C ALA A 795 -3.68 4.45 34.77
N PHE A 796 -4.05 3.81 33.66
CA PHE A 796 -3.40 4.02 32.38
C PHE A 796 -3.50 5.46 31.91
N THR A 797 -4.68 6.07 32.01
CA THR A 797 -4.91 7.47 31.64
C THR A 797 -3.99 8.41 32.42
N ARG A 798 -3.83 8.20 33.75
CA ARG A 798 -2.90 8.99 34.55
C ARG A 798 -1.45 8.78 34.11
N ALA A 799 -1.02 7.54 33.94
CA ALA A 799 0.35 7.22 33.52
C ALA A 799 0.68 7.87 32.16
N TRP A 800 -0.26 7.82 31.22
CA TRP A 800 -0.09 8.45 29.92
C TRP A 800 -0.08 9.99 30.00
N LEU A 801 -0.98 10.61 30.74
CA LEU A 801 -1.01 12.05 30.91
C LEU A 801 0.25 12.57 31.66
N ASP A 802 0.74 11.84 32.66
CA ASP A 802 2.00 12.16 33.32
C ASP A 802 3.18 12.08 32.34
N TYR A 803 3.20 11.07 31.48
CA TYR A 803 4.20 10.97 30.43
C TYR A 803 4.12 12.15 29.46
N CYS A 804 2.94 12.50 28.99
CA CYS A 804 2.71 13.61 28.06
C CYS A 804 3.13 14.97 28.63
N ARG A 805 2.80 15.26 29.88
CA ARG A 805 3.11 16.57 30.49
C ARG A 805 4.55 16.75 30.94
N LEU A 806 5.26 15.64 31.25
CA LEU A 806 6.60 15.69 31.83
C LEU A 806 7.71 15.47 30.78
N TYR A 807 7.41 14.84 29.66
CA TYR A 807 8.42 14.38 28.68
C TYR A 807 9.38 15.52 28.26
N ASN A 808 8.87 16.67 27.87
CA ASN A 808 9.67 17.83 27.46
C ASN A 808 10.07 18.77 28.61
N ASP A 809 9.84 18.37 29.87
CA ASP A 809 10.23 19.15 31.08
C ASP A 809 11.25 18.39 31.91
N PRO A 810 12.54 18.44 31.58
CA PRO A 810 13.56 17.65 32.28
C PRO A 810 13.69 18.00 33.76
N ALA A 811 13.34 19.18 34.17
CA ALA A 811 13.37 19.59 35.61
C ALA A 811 12.23 18.92 36.40
N ALA A 812 10.99 19.04 35.90
CA ALA A 812 9.83 18.41 36.53
C ALA A 812 9.93 16.87 36.45
N LEU A 813 10.41 16.34 35.35
CA LEU A 813 10.62 14.91 35.16
C LEU A 813 11.70 14.38 36.15
N SER A 814 12.84 15.07 36.28
CA SER A 814 13.91 14.66 37.21
C SER A 814 13.36 14.63 38.64
N ALA A 815 12.53 15.59 39.02
CA ALA A 815 11.89 15.63 40.35
C ALA A 815 10.91 14.44 40.54
N ALA A 816 10.15 14.10 39.50
CA ALA A 816 9.13 13.04 39.54
C ALA A 816 9.78 11.63 39.63
N VAL A 817 10.88 11.40 38.91
CA VAL A 817 11.55 10.07 38.87
C VAL A 817 12.71 9.92 39.85
N GLY A 818 13.07 10.97 40.56
CA GLY A 818 14.16 10.94 41.56
C GLY A 818 15.58 10.83 40.99
N LYS A 819 15.75 11.01 39.68
CA LYS A 819 17.02 10.97 38.94
C LYS A 819 17.18 12.18 38.04
N THR A 820 18.42 12.65 37.84
CA THR A 820 18.70 13.72 36.86
C THR A 820 18.45 13.22 35.45
N VAL A 821 17.47 13.82 34.76
CA VAL A 821 17.17 13.58 33.35
C VAL A 821 17.71 14.74 32.51
N LYS A 822 18.47 14.41 31.45
CA LYS A 822 18.92 15.41 30.48
C LYS A 822 17.81 15.75 29.48
N LYS A 823 17.90 16.94 28.87
CA LYS A 823 17.03 17.31 27.77
C LYS A 823 17.14 16.29 26.65
N LEU A 824 16.00 15.79 26.19
CA LEU A 824 15.90 14.83 25.12
C LEU A 824 15.98 15.53 23.74
N ASN A 825 16.43 14.78 22.74
CA ASN A 825 16.36 15.22 21.33
C ASN A 825 14.93 15.16 20.82
N LEU A 826 14.68 15.77 19.65
CA LEU A 826 13.36 15.77 18.98
C LEU A 826 12.21 16.37 19.80
N ALA A 827 12.52 17.28 20.74
CA ALA A 827 11.51 17.92 21.62
C ALA A 827 10.40 18.61 20.81
N GLN A 828 10.70 19.14 19.61
CA GLN A 828 9.72 19.72 18.72
C GLN A 828 8.64 18.70 18.29
N GLY A 829 9.03 17.52 17.82
CA GLY A 829 8.12 16.44 17.46
C GLY A 829 7.30 15.92 18.65
N HIS A 830 7.88 15.97 19.86
CA HIS A 830 7.20 15.56 21.09
C HIS A 830 6.32 16.65 21.70
N ALA A 831 6.27 17.86 21.15
CA ALA A 831 5.34 18.92 21.58
C ALA A 831 3.87 18.50 21.49
N ARG A 832 3.54 17.53 20.60
CA ARG A 832 2.20 16.95 20.50
C ARG A 832 1.77 16.16 21.74
N LEU A 833 2.72 15.61 22.52
CA LEU A 833 2.45 15.03 23.84
C LEU A 833 1.98 16.13 24.82
N THR A 834 2.74 17.21 24.90
CA THR A 834 2.39 18.37 25.75
C THR A 834 1.03 18.95 25.35
N ALA A 835 0.75 19.05 24.03
CA ALA A 835 -0.54 19.51 23.50
C ALA A 835 -1.70 18.59 23.88
N PHE A 836 -1.51 17.28 23.81
CA PHE A 836 -2.51 16.30 24.24
C PHE A 836 -2.83 16.44 25.74
N ALA A 837 -1.81 16.54 26.59
CA ALA A 837 -1.99 16.78 28.03
C ALA A 837 -2.70 18.12 28.28
N ALA A 838 -2.31 19.19 27.59
CA ALA A 838 -2.93 20.49 27.69
C ALA A 838 -4.46 20.45 27.43
N ARG A 839 -4.84 19.77 26.34
CA ARG A 839 -6.25 19.59 25.96
C ARG A 839 -7.03 18.77 26.98
N ARG A 840 -6.48 17.63 27.43
CA ARG A 840 -7.15 16.71 28.37
C ARG A 840 -7.28 17.31 29.79
N LEU A 841 -6.32 18.09 30.24
CA LEU A 841 -6.30 18.73 31.54
C LEU A 841 -6.92 20.14 31.52
N ASN A 842 -7.31 20.64 30.37
CA ASN A 842 -7.76 22.01 30.14
C ASN A 842 -6.76 23.05 30.71
N ASP A 843 -5.47 22.86 30.48
CA ASP A 843 -4.37 23.63 31.02
C ASP A 843 -3.76 24.57 29.97
N ARG A 844 -4.06 25.88 30.10
CA ARG A 844 -3.54 26.92 29.19
C ARG A 844 -2.02 27.10 29.28
N THR A 845 -1.41 26.82 30.43
CA THR A 845 0.04 26.91 30.58
C THR A 845 0.74 25.82 29.80
N LEU A 846 0.20 24.58 29.83
CA LEU A 846 0.67 23.51 29.02
C LEU A 846 0.45 23.80 27.52
N ALA A 847 -0.66 24.39 27.12
CA ALA A 847 -0.93 24.80 25.73
C ALA A 847 0.12 25.81 25.21
N GLN A 848 0.42 26.84 26.01
CA GLN A 848 1.46 27.81 25.68
C GLN A 848 2.85 27.14 25.61
N ARG A 849 3.14 26.22 26.52
CA ARG A 849 4.39 25.44 26.49
C ARG A 849 4.51 24.56 25.23
N ALA A 850 3.43 23.89 24.83
CA ALA A 850 3.42 23.06 23.61
C ALA A 850 3.75 23.90 22.37
N TRP A 851 3.15 25.10 22.24
CA TRP A 851 3.51 26.02 21.16
C TRP A 851 4.96 26.52 21.25
N ALA A 852 5.45 26.82 22.44
CA ALA A 852 6.84 27.22 22.63
C ALA A 852 7.82 26.10 22.30
N GLU A 853 7.54 24.85 22.68
CA GLU A 853 8.32 23.67 22.32
C GLU A 853 8.36 23.45 20.80
N PHE A 854 7.21 23.59 20.15
CA PHE A 854 7.10 23.43 18.69
C PHE A 854 7.85 24.54 17.94
N THR A 855 7.70 25.82 18.34
CA THR A 855 8.31 26.96 17.63
C THR A 855 9.79 27.15 17.95
N ALA A 856 10.25 26.79 19.16
CA ALA A 856 11.66 26.92 19.52
C ALA A 856 12.57 25.90 18.84
N GLY A 857 12.07 24.75 18.52
CA GLY A 857 12.77 23.62 17.95
C GLY A 857 14.05 23.23 18.68
N SER A 858 14.15 22.08 19.28
CA SER A 858 15.35 21.65 20.01
C SER A 858 16.01 20.40 19.43
N GLY A 859 15.44 19.88 18.38
CA GLY A 859 15.91 18.73 17.62
C GLY A 859 15.17 18.70 16.28
N GLY A 860 15.78 18.25 15.23
CA GLY A 860 15.19 18.30 13.90
C GLY A 860 15.10 19.74 13.38
N ILE A 861 13.90 20.16 12.96
CA ILE A 861 13.69 21.48 12.36
C ILE A 861 13.41 22.51 13.45
N ALA A 862 14.34 23.45 13.66
CA ALA A 862 14.20 24.51 14.66
C ALA A 862 13.30 25.65 14.20
N HIS A 863 13.47 26.11 13.00
CA HIS A 863 12.69 27.13 12.35
C HIS A 863 12.32 26.66 10.95
N PRO A 864 11.05 26.23 10.74
CA PRO A 864 10.65 25.65 9.46
C PRO A 864 10.45 26.72 8.37
N THR A 865 11.42 27.59 8.21
CA THR A 865 11.51 28.45 7.02
C THR A 865 12.16 27.66 5.91
N LEU A 866 11.46 27.59 4.79
CA LEU A 866 11.86 26.85 3.63
C LEU A 866 12.44 27.85 2.63
N GLU A 867 13.72 27.66 2.27
CA GLU A 867 14.33 28.29 1.11
C GLU A 867 14.29 27.33 -0.05
N GLN A 868 13.72 27.75 -1.16
CA GLN A 868 13.81 27.03 -2.43
C GLN A 868 14.71 27.80 -3.39
N ARG A 869 15.63 27.09 -4.01
CA ARG A 869 16.48 27.62 -5.07
C ARG A 869 16.59 26.64 -6.22
N ARG A 870 16.74 27.18 -7.42
CA ARG A 870 16.96 26.39 -8.61
C ARG A 870 18.45 26.30 -8.92
N LEU A 871 18.95 25.06 -8.93
CA LEU A 871 20.31 24.75 -9.39
C LEU A 871 20.30 24.52 -10.91
N THR A 872 21.35 24.96 -11.58
CA THR A 872 21.50 24.80 -13.03
C THR A 872 22.87 24.23 -13.38
N PRO A 873 23.03 23.54 -14.52
CA PRO A 873 24.36 23.11 -14.98
C PRO A 873 25.38 24.24 -14.94
N PRO A 874 26.65 23.99 -14.62
CA PRO A 874 27.31 22.67 -14.51
C PRO A 874 27.25 22.03 -13.12
N THR A 875 26.61 22.63 -12.13
CA THR A 875 26.54 22.08 -10.75
C THR A 875 25.78 20.77 -10.70
N VAL A 876 24.72 20.65 -11.48
CA VAL A 876 23.90 19.45 -11.65
C VAL A 876 23.76 19.10 -13.12
N LEU A 877 23.44 17.86 -13.46
CA LEU A 877 23.22 17.43 -14.85
C LEU A 877 21.96 18.06 -15.46
N TYR A 878 20.91 18.21 -14.67
CA TYR A 878 19.63 18.82 -15.05
C TYR A 878 19.29 19.95 -14.08
N PRO A 879 18.56 20.97 -14.52
CA PRO A 879 18.03 21.96 -13.58
C PRO A 879 17.11 21.29 -12.56
N ILE A 880 17.42 21.45 -11.28
CA ILE A 880 16.65 20.92 -10.16
C ILE A 880 16.24 22.04 -9.20
N ASN A 881 15.10 21.88 -8.53
CA ASN A 881 14.77 22.71 -7.38
C ASN A 881 15.39 22.07 -6.14
N GLU A 882 16.08 22.85 -5.34
CA GLU A 882 16.68 22.43 -4.09
C GLU A 882 15.94 23.09 -2.93
N ALA A 883 15.44 22.27 -2.00
CA ALA A 883 14.80 22.76 -0.80
C ALA A 883 15.76 22.66 0.38
N LEU A 884 15.93 23.76 1.10
CA LEU A 884 16.73 23.86 2.30
C LEU A 884 15.85 24.34 3.45
N ILE A 885 16.06 23.79 4.62
CA ILE A 885 15.37 24.22 5.83
C ILE A 885 16.35 25.06 6.63
N ASP A 886 16.00 26.33 6.89
CA ASP A 886 16.78 27.16 7.79
C ASP A 886 16.69 26.57 9.21
N SER A 887 17.81 26.00 9.65
CA SER A 887 17.97 25.43 10.97
C SER A 887 19.18 26.07 11.64
N THR A 888 18.95 26.68 12.80
CA THR A 888 20.03 27.21 13.62
C THR A 888 20.83 26.11 14.34
N ILE A 889 20.58 24.80 14.06
CA ILE A 889 21.05 23.70 14.89
C ILE A 889 22.02 22.74 14.20
N ASP A 890 22.50 23.00 13.02
CA ASP A 890 23.63 22.15 12.55
C ASP A 890 24.91 22.53 13.25
N LYS A 891 25.01 22.16 14.53
CA LYS A 891 26.24 22.31 15.34
C LYS A 891 27.26 21.22 15.07
N HIS A 892 26.94 20.20 14.29
CA HIS A 892 27.87 19.10 14.04
C HIS A 892 28.88 19.44 12.94
N SER A 893 28.49 20.26 11.98
CA SER A 893 29.41 20.67 10.90
C SER A 893 30.17 21.96 11.18
N GLY A 894 29.82 22.70 12.24
CA GLY A 894 30.38 24.03 12.49
C GLY A 894 29.97 25.08 11.45
N SER A 895 29.07 24.76 10.56
CA SER A 895 28.54 25.60 9.51
C SER A 895 27.34 26.41 9.99
N THR A 896 27.31 27.70 9.67
CA THR A 896 26.13 28.55 9.80
C THR A 896 25.19 28.41 8.60
N ALA A 897 25.38 27.38 7.78
CA ALA A 897 24.57 27.09 6.62
C ALA A 897 23.21 26.48 6.98
N ALA A 898 22.26 26.62 6.10
CA ALA A 898 20.96 25.97 6.18
C ALA A 898 21.11 24.46 6.40
N ALA A 899 20.26 23.86 7.26
CA ALA A 899 20.28 22.42 7.45
C ALA A 899 19.82 21.72 6.19
N ASN A 900 20.37 20.53 5.97
CA ASN A 900 19.90 19.67 4.90
C ASN A 900 18.46 19.26 5.13
N LEU A 901 17.69 19.18 4.06
CA LEU A 901 16.34 18.61 4.14
C LEU A 901 16.42 17.14 4.53
N ALA A 902 15.58 16.75 5.50
CA ALA A 902 15.36 15.36 5.89
C ALA A 902 13.85 15.11 5.88
N THR A 903 13.39 14.13 5.13
CA THR A 903 11.97 13.82 4.97
C THR A 903 11.32 13.41 6.28
N ASN A 904 11.99 12.60 7.08
CA ASN A 904 11.52 12.20 8.40
C ASN A 904 11.39 13.36 9.40
N ALA A 905 12.29 14.35 9.34
CA ALA A 905 12.18 15.55 10.17
C ALA A 905 10.98 16.43 9.76
N VAL A 906 10.72 16.53 8.46
CA VAL A 906 9.51 17.18 7.91
C VAL A 906 8.26 16.43 8.35
N ALA A 907 8.25 15.10 8.29
CA ALA A 907 7.13 14.29 8.74
C ALA A 907 6.79 14.54 10.23
N GLN A 908 7.79 14.55 11.10
CA GLN A 908 7.59 14.84 12.53
C GLN A 908 7.11 16.26 12.77
N TRP A 909 7.60 17.24 12.02
CA TRP A 909 7.11 18.62 12.07
C TRP A 909 5.64 18.68 11.64
N GLY A 910 5.29 18.05 10.52
CA GLY A 910 3.94 18.05 9.95
C GLY A 910 2.91 17.37 10.87
N LEU A 911 3.23 16.18 11.37
CA LEU A 911 2.38 15.49 12.36
C LEU A 911 2.13 16.34 13.60
N THR A 912 3.19 17.03 14.10
CA THR A 912 3.07 17.89 15.28
C THR A 912 2.24 19.13 14.97
N ALA A 913 2.46 19.79 13.82
CA ALA A 913 1.68 20.95 13.41
C ALA A 913 0.17 20.63 13.33
N ILE A 914 -0.18 19.51 12.66
CA ILE A 914 -1.57 19.05 12.53
C ILE A 914 -2.18 18.76 13.91
N ALA A 915 -1.43 18.09 14.80
CA ALA A 915 -1.90 17.77 16.13
C ALA A 915 -2.14 19.04 17.00
N LEU A 916 -1.22 20.00 16.96
CA LEU A 916 -1.38 21.25 17.67
C LEU A 916 -2.58 22.08 17.13
N LEU A 917 -2.73 22.13 15.79
CA LEU A 917 -3.87 22.79 15.14
C LEU A 917 -5.23 22.16 15.50
N ALA A 918 -5.24 20.86 15.81
CA ALA A 918 -6.44 20.12 16.21
C ALA A 918 -6.77 20.29 17.71
N LEU A 919 -5.73 20.33 18.54
CA LEU A 919 -5.88 20.27 20.00
C LEU A 919 -5.92 21.64 20.69
N LEU A 920 -5.34 22.68 20.10
CA LEU A 920 -5.09 23.97 20.75
C LEU A 920 -5.69 25.13 19.95
N ASP A 921 -6.35 26.07 20.67
CA ASP A 921 -7.05 27.20 20.05
C ASP A 921 -6.14 28.43 19.86
N ASP A 922 -5.22 28.70 20.80
CA ASP A 922 -4.40 29.92 20.85
C ASP A 922 -3.11 29.77 20.00
N ILE A 923 -3.22 29.98 18.70
CA ILE A 923 -2.08 29.84 17.76
C ILE A 923 -1.22 31.11 17.82
N PRO A 924 0.10 31.01 18.09
CA PRO A 924 0.98 32.19 18.12
C PRO A 924 1.04 32.89 16.76
N SER A 925 1.03 34.21 16.78
CA SER A 925 1.11 35.02 15.56
C SER A 925 2.52 35.05 14.95
N SER A 926 3.54 34.73 15.74
CA SER A 926 4.98 34.78 15.34
C SER A 926 5.62 33.40 15.46
#